data_97caec5d1ea9d12f85b11384d9703179
#
_entry.id   97caec5d1ea9d12f85b11384d9703179
#
_cell.length_a   1.000
_cell.length_b   1.000
_cell.length_c   1.000
_cell.angle_alpha   90.00
_cell.angle_beta   90.00
_cell.angle_gamma   90.00
#
_symmetry.space_group_name_H-M   'P 1'
#
loop_
_entity.id
_entity.type
_entity.pdbx_description
1 polymer ?
#
loop_
_entity_poly.entity_id
_entity_poly.type
_entity_poly.pdbx_seq_one_letter_code
_entity_poly.pdbx_strand_id
1 'polypeptide(L)'
;MMAQAWAYGQPKREFRSAWIATVWCLDWPSQGAGADKQKAQMDRLLDSLQVNRFNAVNFQVRSMCDAMYQSSIEPWSSYLTGTRGQDPGFDPLQYVVEGCHKRGMECHAWVNPYRWSTGTNWNTPYDQELKNEGWLLTYGSTVILDPGQQRTIDRIVAVCHEIITNYDVDGILYDDYFYPSGIPADASAEDYGEWQASGTSLSFADWRRDNVNRMVQAVYDMIQETRPDVRYGISPAGVAASSRAVAERHGVDPCPTGSDWQYNGIFSDPLAWYEAQSIDYMSPQVYWPFGHSTNDYGLITQWWGQIAAHFGRQVFISSSISGLTSSSTAVQYKEYADEVEFNRTSSVDGNPGAIFYSCKYLYALSSNPLGHYLKNTVFTRPALPPAMPWKEGFNPGEVQDLKRVSNQLQWEGYDNVRYSVYAFPITMNSATFTGQIDYLLGMTYDPSYDIPEAYQQGYQYAVCVLDRVGNEWSPAFLSVELDQLDNPVLISPENDATVDAPFKFIWNKVDGADRYLVELASTPGFENVLERVSVTDTAVSVLFFSKLTHGEVQYWRVQSCADSCYSGVSEVRAFTPMLLTITSPADGSQDLDIPVTVTWYTCGSSELAYLYVSCDDMFQSVIYQGTSATGSLEIPDDLLEPGNTYFLKVILPADGVAMTSNIVRFSVAHAAARFAVPVDGGTLYKGEHITLKPQTWATSYVIEVSNSATTWGRTRFIETLKDGQYATTLPAEEIKVNSKLLVDGATYYARSKTSYLDFDGNSHTTAYGPIISFVYRDSAALSGDVNGDGEVNIADVNAVINMILSGAASTAGDVNGDGEVNIADVNTVIDLILGS
;
A
#
# COMPACT_ATOMS: atom_id res chain seq x y z
N MET A 1 -4.22 -16.82 -5.61
CA MET A 1 -3.69 -17.26 -4.31
C MET A 1 -3.09 -16.04 -3.60
N MET A 2 -3.90 -15.06 -3.19
CA MET A 2 -3.52 -13.98 -2.25
C MET A 2 -4.78 -13.27 -1.76
N ALA A 3 -5.51 -13.94 -0.88
CA ALA A 3 -6.48 -13.30 0.01
C ALA A 3 -6.43 -14.04 1.35
N GLN A 4 -5.21 -14.20 1.88
CA GLN A 4 -5.07 -14.41 3.31
C GLN A 4 -4.99 -13.01 3.92
N ALA A 5 -5.95 -12.68 4.76
CA ALA A 5 -5.87 -11.52 5.63
C ALA A 5 -4.55 -11.63 6.40
N TRP A 6 -3.60 -10.78 6.08
CA TRP A 6 -2.29 -10.72 6.72
C TRP A 6 -2.47 -10.13 8.11
N ALA A 7 -2.83 -10.94 9.08
CA ALA A 7 -2.79 -10.57 10.49
C ALA A 7 -1.37 -10.79 11.06
N TYR A 8 -0.38 -10.24 10.40
CA TYR A 8 0.92 -10.07 11.04
C TYR A 8 0.88 -8.78 11.84
N GLY A 9 1.03 -8.90 13.16
CA GLY A 9 1.18 -7.74 14.03
C GLY A 9 2.34 -6.87 13.54
N GLN A 10 2.23 -5.57 13.68
CA GLN A 10 3.31 -4.64 13.33
C GLN A 10 4.61 -5.05 14.03
N PRO A 11 5.75 -5.16 13.33
CA PRO A 11 7.02 -5.55 13.96
C PRO A 11 7.56 -4.43 14.85
N LYS A 12 8.26 -4.78 15.92
CA LYS A 12 8.93 -3.81 16.80
C LYS A 12 10.04 -3.06 16.07
N ARG A 13 10.70 -3.72 15.11
CA ARG A 13 11.78 -3.17 14.30
C ARG A 13 11.36 -3.09 12.85
N GLU A 14 11.38 -1.88 12.31
CA GLU A 14 11.01 -1.62 10.92
C GLU A 14 11.64 -0.29 10.49
N PHE A 15 12.38 -0.30 9.39
CA PHE A 15 12.96 0.92 8.84
C PHE A 15 11.89 1.70 8.07
N ARG A 16 11.56 2.90 8.51
CA ARG A 16 10.53 3.76 7.92
C ARG A 16 11.14 5.08 7.53
N SER A 17 11.51 5.22 6.28
CA SER A 17 12.25 6.39 5.82
C SER A 17 11.60 7.07 4.63
N ALA A 18 11.97 8.33 4.43
CA ALA A 18 11.61 9.09 3.26
C ALA A 18 12.83 9.83 2.70
N TRP A 19 12.89 9.93 1.37
CA TRP A 19 13.89 10.72 0.68
C TRP A 19 13.53 12.20 0.75
N ILE A 20 14.51 13.04 1.09
CA ILE A 20 14.45 14.51 0.94
C ILE A 20 15.43 14.90 -0.16
N ALA A 21 14.93 15.08 -1.38
CA ALA A 21 15.72 15.44 -2.54
C ALA A 21 16.01 16.94 -2.57
N THR A 22 17.28 17.29 -2.63
CA THR A 22 17.73 18.67 -2.75
C THR A 22 18.02 19.09 -4.18
N VAL A 23 18.35 18.12 -5.05
CA VAL A 23 18.56 18.35 -6.47
C VAL A 23 17.33 19.03 -7.10
N TRP A 24 17.56 20.09 -7.85
CA TRP A 24 16.48 20.92 -8.46
C TRP A 24 15.44 21.42 -7.47
N CYS A 25 15.77 21.46 -6.18
CA CYS A 25 14.85 21.85 -5.11
C CYS A 25 13.55 21.04 -5.10
N LEU A 26 13.63 19.73 -5.39
CA LEU A 26 12.44 18.87 -5.54
C LEU A 26 11.59 18.80 -4.28
N ASP A 27 12.22 18.57 -3.13
CA ASP A 27 11.56 18.56 -1.83
C ASP A 27 11.97 19.76 -0.98
N TRP A 28 13.26 20.09 -1.00
CA TRP A 28 13.89 21.16 -0.24
C TRP A 28 15.23 21.53 -0.90
N PRO A 29 15.71 22.79 -0.77
CA PRO A 29 15.09 23.97 -0.18
C PRO A 29 14.31 24.80 -1.21
N SER A 30 13.57 25.83 -0.76
CA SER A 30 13.23 26.94 -1.67
C SER A 30 14.50 27.74 -1.94
N GLN A 31 15.02 27.66 -3.15
CA GLN A 31 16.27 28.30 -3.57
C GLN A 31 16.26 29.81 -3.28
N GLY A 32 17.31 30.31 -2.65
CA GLY A 32 17.48 31.72 -2.35
C GLY A 32 16.49 32.32 -1.33
N ALA A 33 15.73 31.50 -0.65
CA ALA A 33 14.71 31.99 0.31
C ALA A 33 15.26 32.49 1.65
N GLY A 34 16.57 32.28 1.89
CA GLY A 34 17.27 32.64 3.12
C GLY A 34 17.14 31.59 4.22
N ALA A 35 18.10 31.59 5.16
CA ALA A 35 18.29 30.56 6.17
C ALA A 35 17.04 30.28 7.02
N ASP A 36 16.40 31.31 7.58
CA ASP A 36 15.26 31.15 8.47
C ASP A 36 14.07 30.45 7.77
N LYS A 37 13.79 30.83 6.51
CA LYS A 37 12.70 30.22 5.76
C LYS A 37 13.02 28.79 5.37
N GLN A 38 14.27 28.50 4.98
CA GLN A 38 14.71 27.14 4.64
C GLN A 38 14.66 26.23 5.88
N LYS A 39 15.10 26.70 7.04
CA LYS A 39 14.96 26.00 8.33
C LYS A 39 13.50 25.72 8.67
N ALA A 40 12.63 26.74 8.61
CA ALA A 40 11.21 26.54 8.87
C ALA A 40 10.50 25.58 7.88
N GLN A 41 10.99 25.48 6.65
CA GLN A 41 10.51 24.46 5.68
C GLN A 41 10.97 23.06 6.11
N MET A 42 12.22 22.90 6.52
CA MET A 42 12.74 21.63 6.98
C MET A 42 12.02 21.16 8.24
N ASP A 43 11.79 22.03 9.23
CA ASP A 43 11.04 21.67 10.44
C ASP A 43 9.65 21.10 10.11
N ARG A 44 8.92 21.73 9.19
CA ARG A 44 7.61 21.21 8.76
C ARG A 44 7.69 19.82 8.13
N LEU A 45 8.75 19.54 7.34
CA LEU A 45 9.00 18.22 6.78
C LEU A 45 9.23 17.18 7.88
N LEU A 46 10.15 17.48 8.79
CA LEU A 46 10.53 16.58 9.87
C LEU A 46 9.38 16.36 10.85
N ASP A 47 8.62 17.41 11.22
CA ASP A 47 7.42 17.30 12.07
C ASP A 47 6.38 16.38 11.43
N SER A 48 6.16 16.52 10.11
CA SER A 48 5.22 15.66 9.39
C SER A 48 5.66 14.20 9.40
N LEU A 49 6.94 13.92 9.22
CA LEU A 49 7.49 12.57 9.28
C LEU A 49 7.35 11.96 10.68
N GLN A 50 7.72 12.71 11.73
CA GLN A 50 7.58 12.27 13.12
C GLN A 50 6.12 11.93 13.48
N VAL A 51 5.19 12.85 13.16
CA VAL A 51 3.75 12.65 13.44
C VAL A 51 3.21 11.41 12.73
N ASN A 52 3.74 11.07 11.57
CA ASN A 52 3.36 9.88 10.79
C ASN A 52 4.22 8.65 11.10
N ARG A 53 5.00 8.66 12.21
CA ARG A 53 5.76 7.52 12.75
C ARG A 53 6.86 7.00 11.84
N PHE A 54 7.44 7.88 11.04
CA PHE A 54 8.72 7.63 10.39
C PHE A 54 9.83 7.67 11.43
N ASN A 55 10.88 6.89 11.25
CA ASN A 55 12.01 6.79 12.19
C ASN A 55 13.36 7.02 11.53
N ALA A 56 13.38 7.38 10.24
CA ALA A 56 14.59 7.74 9.51
C ALA A 56 14.30 8.72 8.38
N VAL A 57 15.33 9.44 7.94
CA VAL A 57 15.32 10.38 6.81
C VAL A 57 16.56 10.14 5.96
N ASN A 58 16.40 10.10 4.63
CA ASN A 58 17.49 10.09 3.67
C ASN A 58 17.63 11.49 3.07
N PHE A 59 18.53 12.30 3.62
CA PHE A 59 18.72 13.69 3.22
C PHE A 59 19.82 13.83 2.18
N GLN A 60 19.50 14.34 0.98
CA GLN A 60 20.47 14.50 -0.10
C GLN A 60 21.46 15.64 0.22
N VAL A 61 22.68 15.27 0.58
CA VAL A 61 23.74 16.20 0.99
C VAL A 61 24.74 16.51 -0.13
N ARG A 62 24.80 15.63 -1.16
CA ARG A 62 25.71 15.79 -2.30
C ARG A 62 25.02 15.29 -3.57
N SER A 63 24.46 16.20 -4.31
CA SER A 63 23.69 15.87 -5.52
C SER A 63 24.52 15.86 -6.81
N MET A 64 25.48 16.80 -6.94
CA MET A 64 26.30 17.00 -8.14
C MET A 64 27.72 17.52 -7.78
N CYS A 65 28.48 16.75 -7.00
CA CYS A 65 29.79 17.19 -6.48
C CYS A 65 29.72 18.60 -5.89
N ASP A 66 28.73 18.84 -5.10
CA ASP A 66 28.39 20.04 -4.35
C ASP A 66 27.92 19.64 -2.96
N ALA A 67 27.89 20.52 -1.99
CA ALA A 67 27.60 20.22 -0.61
C ALA A 67 26.40 20.99 -0.06
N MET A 68 25.54 20.29 0.71
CA MET A 68 24.53 20.85 1.60
C MET A 68 25.06 20.96 3.03
N TYR A 69 26.37 21.12 3.18
CA TYR A 69 27.07 21.21 4.47
C TYR A 69 28.39 21.98 4.29
N GLN A 70 29.00 22.41 5.38
CA GLN A 70 30.29 23.07 5.34
C GLN A 70 31.39 22.06 5.01
N SER A 71 31.77 22.00 3.73
CA SER A 71 32.80 21.09 3.22
C SER A 71 34.11 21.82 2.92
N SER A 72 35.24 21.15 3.18
CA SER A 72 36.55 21.56 2.74
C SER A 72 36.91 21.05 1.32
N ILE A 73 36.09 20.13 0.79
CA ILE A 73 36.31 19.40 -0.45
C ILE A 73 35.40 19.90 -1.56
N GLU A 74 34.10 20.06 -1.26
CA GLU A 74 33.05 20.41 -2.23
C GLU A 74 32.51 21.82 -2.00
N PRO A 75 32.21 22.57 -3.08
CA PRO A 75 31.55 23.88 -2.93
C PRO A 75 30.13 23.77 -2.46
N TRP A 76 29.65 24.83 -1.79
CA TRP A 76 28.22 24.94 -1.45
C TRP A 76 27.33 24.74 -2.68
N SER A 77 26.27 24.00 -2.52
CA SER A 77 25.30 23.77 -3.60
C SER A 77 24.57 25.06 -4.01
N SER A 78 24.43 25.26 -5.33
CA SER A 78 23.63 26.37 -5.87
C SER A 78 22.15 26.28 -5.53
N TYR A 79 21.64 25.12 -5.11
CA TYR A 79 20.24 24.97 -4.69
C TYR A 79 19.92 25.73 -3.41
N LEU A 80 20.92 26.05 -2.58
CA LEU A 80 20.73 26.83 -1.34
C LEU A 80 20.49 28.32 -1.64
N THR A 81 21.37 28.94 -2.40
CA THR A 81 21.41 30.39 -2.58
C THR A 81 21.08 30.85 -3.99
N GLY A 82 21.16 29.97 -4.98
CA GLY A 82 21.14 30.26 -6.41
C GLY A 82 22.54 30.37 -7.04
N THR A 83 23.59 30.36 -6.20
CA THR A 83 25.00 30.50 -6.66
C THR A 83 25.85 29.39 -6.03
N ARG A 84 26.50 28.58 -6.86
CA ARG A 84 27.44 27.56 -6.42
C ARG A 84 28.62 28.18 -5.66
N GLY A 85 28.99 27.60 -4.52
CA GLY A 85 30.06 28.07 -3.66
C GLY A 85 29.69 29.23 -2.72
N GLN A 86 28.47 29.75 -2.81
CA GLN A 86 28.01 30.79 -1.91
C GLN A 86 27.48 30.22 -0.59
N ASP A 87 28.04 30.64 0.53
CA ASP A 87 27.62 30.30 1.87
C ASP A 87 26.15 30.71 2.11
N PRO A 88 25.27 29.76 2.55
CA PRO A 88 23.88 30.05 2.84
C PRO A 88 23.64 30.73 4.19
N GLY A 89 24.68 30.90 5.01
CA GLY A 89 24.62 31.51 6.35
C GLY A 89 24.15 30.53 7.46
N PHE A 90 24.10 29.23 7.18
CA PHE A 90 23.91 28.16 8.15
C PHE A 90 24.39 26.85 7.54
N ASP A 91 24.58 25.83 8.38
CA ASP A 91 24.92 24.48 7.93
C ASP A 91 23.64 23.61 7.81
N PRO A 92 23.17 23.30 6.59
CA PRO A 92 21.97 22.49 6.41
C PRO A 92 22.06 21.08 6.98
N LEU A 93 23.20 20.37 6.81
CA LEU A 93 23.31 18.99 7.31
C LEU A 93 23.30 18.97 8.84
N GLN A 94 24.04 19.86 9.49
CA GLN A 94 24.01 19.99 10.95
C GLN A 94 22.57 20.22 11.44
N TYR A 95 21.85 21.16 10.78
CA TYR A 95 20.47 21.48 11.14
C TYR A 95 19.51 20.29 11.00
N VAL A 96 19.67 19.50 9.90
CA VAL A 96 18.80 18.33 9.64
C VAL A 96 19.11 17.20 10.60
N VAL A 97 20.37 16.90 10.88
CA VAL A 97 20.80 15.89 11.86
C VAL A 97 20.22 16.19 13.23
N GLU A 98 20.45 17.41 13.75
CA GLU A 98 19.88 17.84 15.04
C GLU A 98 18.35 17.78 15.04
N GLY A 99 17.73 18.21 13.93
CA GLY A 99 16.28 18.17 13.75
C GLY A 99 15.70 16.76 13.75
N CYS A 100 16.38 15.78 13.13
CA CYS A 100 16.02 14.37 13.16
C CYS A 100 16.17 13.77 14.56
N HIS A 101 17.32 13.95 15.18
CA HIS A 101 17.63 13.43 16.52
C HIS A 101 16.66 13.95 17.57
N LYS A 102 16.34 15.24 17.54
CA LYS A 102 15.31 15.85 18.42
C LYS A 102 13.94 15.17 18.29
N ARG A 103 13.66 14.58 17.13
CA ARG A 103 12.38 13.90 16.83
C ARG A 103 12.46 12.37 16.94
N GLY A 104 13.58 11.85 17.42
CA GLY A 104 13.80 10.39 17.53
C GLY A 104 13.90 9.69 16.18
N MET A 105 14.49 10.32 15.16
CA MET A 105 14.68 9.77 13.82
C MET A 105 16.16 9.68 13.47
N GLU A 106 16.58 8.63 12.75
CA GLU A 106 17.89 8.54 12.13
C GLU A 106 18.01 9.52 10.95
N CYS A 107 19.20 10.07 10.73
CA CYS A 107 19.54 10.90 9.58
C CYS A 107 20.62 10.21 8.74
N HIS A 108 20.25 9.76 7.53
CA HIS A 108 21.20 9.20 6.57
C HIS A 108 21.56 10.24 5.52
N ALA A 109 22.86 10.49 5.37
CA ALA A 109 23.38 11.41 4.36
C ALA A 109 23.34 10.73 2.98
N TRP A 110 22.46 11.21 2.10
CA TRP A 110 22.36 10.73 0.72
C TRP A 110 23.40 11.42 -0.18
N VAL A 111 24.28 10.62 -0.78
CA VAL A 111 25.40 11.04 -1.61
C VAL A 111 25.29 10.42 -3.01
N ASN A 112 25.37 11.24 -4.05
CA ASN A 112 25.63 10.77 -5.41
C ASN A 112 27.15 10.76 -5.64
N PRO A 113 27.80 9.57 -5.78
CA PRO A 113 29.26 9.50 -5.72
C PRO A 113 29.96 10.15 -6.92
N TYR A 114 29.44 10.00 -8.13
CA TYR A 114 30.14 10.42 -9.34
C TYR A 114 29.53 11.61 -10.06
N ARG A 115 28.23 11.88 -9.89
CA ARG A 115 27.53 12.90 -10.68
C ARG A 115 28.16 14.28 -10.48
N TRP A 116 28.69 14.82 -11.57
CA TRP A 116 29.23 16.17 -11.62
C TRP A 116 28.19 17.18 -12.09
N SER A 117 27.52 16.90 -13.22
CA SER A 117 26.56 17.80 -13.83
C SER A 117 25.63 17.03 -14.78
N THR A 118 24.43 17.57 -15.00
CA THR A 118 23.50 17.18 -16.07
C THR A 118 23.52 18.18 -17.23
N GLY A 119 24.55 19.04 -17.33
CA GLY A 119 24.78 20.00 -18.39
C GLY A 119 26.27 20.24 -18.59
N THR A 120 26.64 20.78 -19.76
CA THR A 120 28.04 21.03 -20.13
C THR A 120 28.49 22.48 -19.86
N ASN A 121 27.65 23.28 -19.21
CA ASN A 121 27.98 24.67 -18.84
C ASN A 121 28.84 24.69 -17.57
N TRP A 122 30.15 24.65 -17.77
CA TRP A 122 31.17 24.59 -16.71
C TRP A 122 31.78 25.97 -16.52
N ASN A 123 31.13 26.76 -15.67
CA ASN A 123 31.39 28.20 -15.63
C ASN A 123 32.17 28.66 -14.39
N THR A 124 32.42 27.76 -13.41
CA THR A 124 33.24 28.16 -12.24
C THR A 124 34.71 27.80 -12.41
N PRO A 125 35.65 28.51 -11.72
CA PRO A 125 37.08 28.13 -11.70
C PRO A 125 37.30 26.68 -11.28
N TYR A 126 36.51 26.20 -10.33
CA TYR A 126 36.54 24.82 -9.83
C TYR A 126 36.16 23.80 -10.93
N ASP A 127 35.09 24.08 -11.69
CA ASP A 127 34.70 23.21 -12.82
C ASP A 127 35.79 23.14 -13.87
N GLN A 128 36.46 24.26 -14.18
CA GLN A 128 37.52 24.32 -15.14
C GLN A 128 38.81 23.62 -14.67
N GLU A 129 39.12 23.68 -13.39
CA GLU A 129 40.22 22.95 -12.78
C GLU A 129 40.09 21.44 -12.99
N LEU A 130 38.97 20.85 -12.55
CA LEU A 130 38.76 19.42 -12.70
C LEU A 130 38.70 18.95 -14.16
N LYS A 131 38.12 19.78 -15.05
CA LYS A 131 38.14 19.50 -16.49
C LYS A 131 39.53 19.47 -17.05
N ASN A 132 40.34 20.50 -16.73
CA ASN A 132 41.72 20.63 -17.24
C ASN A 132 42.64 19.53 -16.70
N GLU A 133 42.36 19.05 -15.48
CA GLU A 133 43.08 17.93 -14.86
C GLU A 133 42.61 16.55 -15.35
N GLY A 134 41.54 16.47 -16.18
CA GLY A 134 41.06 15.23 -16.77
C GLY A 134 40.37 14.29 -15.77
N TRP A 135 39.64 14.84 -14.77
CA TRP A 135 38.89 14.07 -13.78
C TRP A 135 37.56 13.55 -14.31
N LEU A 136 37.11 13.99 -15.47
CA LEU A 136 35.71 13.90 -15.85
C LEU A 136 35.48 13.07 -17.12
N LEU A 137 34.48 12.23 -17.10
CA LEU A 137 33.88 11.56 -18.27
C LEU A 137 32.63 12.29 -18.71
N THR A 138 32.41 12.41 -20.01
CA THR A 138 31.26 13.08 -20.61
C THR A 138 30.47 12.14 -21.50
N TYR A 139 29.13 12.05 -21.25
CA TYR A 139 28.22 11.35 -22.15
C TYR A 139 26.93 12.15 -22.35
N GLY A 140 26.71 12.64 -23.56
CA GLY A 140 25.60 13.55 -23.86
C GLY A 140 25.70 14.84 -23.04
N SER A 141 24.68 15.11 -22.20
CA SER A 141 24.68 16.23 -21.25
C SER A 141 25.14 15.81 -19.84
N THR A 142 25.35 14.53 -19.59
CA THR A 142 25.76 14.02 -18.28
C THR A 142 27.27 14.02 -18.16
N VAL A 143 27.77 14.57 -17.06
CA VAL A 143 29.18 14.58 -16.71
C VAL A 143 29.37 13.94 -15.36
N ILE A 144 30.32 13.04 -15.23
CA ILE A 144 30.66 12.32 -14.00
C ILE A 144 32.15 12.42 -13.70
N LEU A 145 32.52 12.28 -12.44
CA LEU A 145 33.89 11.93 -12.08
C LEU A 145 34.23 10.54 -12.66
N ASP A 146 35.42 10.37 -13.19
CA ASP A 146 35.82 9.12 -13.80
C ASP A 146 36.04 8.02 -12.75
N PRO A 147 35.20 6.96 -12.74
CA PRO A 147 35.29 5.89 -11.74
C PRO A 147 36.56 5.03 -11.89
N GLY A 148 37.21 5.03 -13.04
CA GLY A 148 38.45 4.29 -13.31
C GLY A 148 39.66 4.84 -12.56
N GLN A 149 39.61 6.08 -12.12
CA GLN A 149 40.73 6.76 -11.51
C GLN A 149 40.76 6.58 -9.99
N GLN A 150 41.89 6.15 -9.44
CA GLN A 150 42.09 6.00 -8.00
C GLN A 150 41.79 7.30 -7.23
N ARG A 151 42.22 8.45 -7.77
CA ARG A 151 41.97 9.76 -7.15
C ARG A 151 40.49 10.11 -7.03
N THR A 152 39.60 9.56 -7.89
CA THR A 152 38.15 9.70 -7.77
C THR A 152 37.64 8.90 -6.57
N ILE A 153 38.13 7.67 -6.40
CA ILE A 153 37.80 6.85 -5.22
C ILE A 153 38.26 7.56 -3.95
N ASP A 154 39.54 8.03 -3.93
CA ASP A 154 40.11 8.74 -2.78
C ASP A 154 39.31 10.00 -2.42
N ARG A 155 38.81 10.75 -3.42
CA ARG A 155 37.94 11.91 -3.21
C ARG A 155 36.58 11.51 -2.58
N ILE A 156 35.95 10.47 -3.08
CA ILE A 156 34.66 10.01 -2.57
C ILE A 156 34.79 9.51 -1.12
N VAL A 157 35.86 8.76 -0.85
CA VAL A 157 36.22 8.33 0.51
C VAL A 157 36.43 9.55 1.42
N ALA A 158 37.18 10.55 0.98
CA ALA A 158 37.43 11.77 1.75
C ALA A 158 36.15 12.57 2.02
N VAL A 159 35.21 12.66 1.06
CA VAL A 159 33.90 13.29 1.23
C VAL A 159 33.05 12.54 2.28
N CYS A 160 32.98 11.22 2.20
CA CYS A 160 32.24 10.42 3.18
C CYS A 160 32.90 10.48 4.56
N HIS A 161 34.23 10.46 4.63
CA HIS A 161 34.98 10.64 5.88
C HIS A 161 34.71 12.01 6.51
N GLU A 162 34.71 13.08 5.71
CA GLU A 162 34.38 14.44 6.19
C GLU A 162 32.96 14.48 6.79
N ILE A 163 31.99 13.84 6.13
CA ILE A 163 30.59 13.78 6.62
C ILE A 163 30.52 13.07 7.96
N ILE A 164 31.02 11.84 8.07
CA ILE A 164 30.85 11.03 9.29
C ILE A 164 31.72 11.51 10.47
N THR A 165 32.77 12.28 10.19
CA THR A 165 33.64 12.84 11.23
C THR A 165 33.07 14.14 11.79
N ASN A 166 32.52 15.00 10.94
CA ASN A 166 32.07 16.34 11.35
C ASN A 166 30.59 16.38 11.74
N TYR A 167 29.78 15.39 11.35
CA TYR A 167 28.34 15.36 11.58
C TYR A 167 27.94 14.03 12.21
N ASP A 168 27.02 14.09 13.16
CA ASP A 168 26.51 12.89 13.84
C ASP A 168 25.41 12.17 13.01
N VAL A 169 25.73 11.88 11.75
CA VAL A 169 24.84 11.11 10.89
C VAL A 169 24.76 9.64 11.34
N ASP A 170 23.61 9.01 11.14
CA ASP A 170 23.36 7.61 11.47
C ASP A 170 23.70 6.69 10.29
N GLY A 171 23.75 7.23 9.07
CA GLY A 171 24.09 6.45 7.88
C GLY A 171 24.59 7.30 6.71
N ILE A 172 25.25 6.61 5.78
CA ILE A 172 25.51 7.08 4.41
C ILE A 172 24.65 6.23 3.47
N LEU A 173 24.00 6.87 2.51
CA LEU A 173 23.21 6.19 1.49
C LEU A 173 23.59 6.69 0.09
N TYR A 174 23.92 5.76 -0.81
CA TYR A 174 24.12 6.09 -2.22
C TYR A 174 22.85 5.85 -3.04
N ASP A 175 22.73 6.61 -4.12
CA ASP A 175 21.73 6.46 -5.18
C ASP A 175 22.27 5.52 -6.29
N ASP A 176 21.52 5.35 -7.39
CA ASP A 176 21.89 4.51 -8.54
C ASP A 176 22.70 5.24 -9.63
N TYR A 177 23.22 6.45 -9.35
CA TYR A 177 23.96 7.25 -10.33
C TYR A 177 25.45 6.89 -10.37
N PHE A 178 25.76 5.73 -11.02
CA PHE A 178 27.11 5.28 -11.28
C PHE A 178 27.58 5.74 -12.69
N TYR A 179 27.80 4.82 -13.63
CA TYR A 179 28.03 5.20 -15.02
C TYR A 179 26.72 5.67 -15.68
N PRO A 180 26.75 6.66 -16.59
CA PRO A 180 25.56 7.09 -17.33
C PRO A 180 25.00 5.95 -18.22
N SER A 181 23.68 5.81 -18.20
CA SER A 181 23.02 4.84 -19.10
C SER A 181 23.29 5.17 -20.57
N GLY A 182 23.68 4.15 -21.34
CA GLY A 182 24.00 4.28 -22.76
C GLY A 182 25.41 4.79 -23.05
N ILE A 183 26.25 4.95 -22.02
CA ILE A 183 27.69 5.25 -22.24
C ILE A 183 28.31 4.16 -23.16
N PRO A 184 29.13 4.51 -24.17
CA PRO A 184 29.73 3.53 -25.07
C PRO A 184 30.45 2.41 -24.33
N ALA A 185 30.27 1.17 -24.77
CA ALA A 185 30.89 -0.02 -24.20
C ALA A 185 31.97 -0.61 -25.14
N ASP A 186 32.52 0.26 -25.97
CA ASP A 186 33.57 -0.08 -26.97
C ASP A 186 34.69 0.97 -27.02
N ALA A 187 35.53 0.90 -28.01
CA ALA A 187 36.69 1.79 -28.17
C ALA A 187 36.36 3.28 -28.39
N SER A 188 35.09 3.62 -28.53
CA SER A 188 34.66 5.03 -28.61
C SER A 188 34.46 5.68 -27.24
N ALA A 189 34.49 4.91 -26.14
CA ALA A 189 34.39 5.39 -24.79
C ALA A 189 35.60 6.17 -24.34
N GLU A 190 35.40 7.26 -23.60
CA GLU A 190 36.53 8.11 -23.11
C GLU A 190 37.44 7.34 -22.15
N ASP A 191 36.92 6.42 -21.34
CA ASP A 191 37.69 5.58 -20.39
C ASP A 191 38.26 4.28 -21.00
N TYR A 192 38.05 4.02 -22.31
CA TYR A 192 38.57 2.80 -22.96
C TYR A 192 40.08 2.71 -22.92
N GLY A 193 40.78 3.83 -23.13
CA GLY A 193 42.25 3.92 -23.05
C GLY A 193 42.79 3.59 -21.64
N GLU A 194 42.11 3.96 -20.61
CA GLU A 194 42.45 3.65 -19.21
C GLU A 194 42.35 2.15 -18.92
N TRP A 195 41.23 1.53 -19.38
CA TRP A 195 41.08 0.09 -19.28
C TRP A 195 42.26 -0.64 -19.97
N GLN A 196 42.65 -0.24 -21.20
CA GLN A 196 43.78 -0.84 -21.87
C GLN A 196 45.10 -0.63 -21.11
N ALA A 197 45.29 0.56 -20.55
CA ALA A 197 46.50 0.90 -19.81
C ALA A 197 46.60 0.17 -18.46
N SER A 198 45.46 -0.22 -17.87
CA SER A 198 45.41 -0.92 -16.59
C SER A 198 46.03 -2.32 -16.65
N GLY A 199 46.12 -2.92 -17.82
CA GLY A 199 46.67 -4.27 -18.02
C GLY A 199 45.84 -5.37 -17.33
N THR A 200 44.60 -5.08 -16.88
CA THR A 200 43.74 -6.07 -16.26
C THR A 200 43.31 -7.17 -17.23
N SER A 201 43.02 -8.35 -16.69
CA SER A 201 42.40 -9.44 -17.45
C SER A 201 40.86 -9.33 -17.55
N LEU A 202 40.26 -8.37 -16.87
CA LEU A 202 38.79 -8.17 -16.90
C LEU A 202 38.35 -7.64 -18.27
N SER A 203 37.16 -8.02 -18.71
CA SER A 203 36.51 -7.35 -19.82
C SER A 203 36.30 -5.86 -19.52
N PHE A 204 36.12 -5.02 -20.52
CA PHE A 204 35.89 -3.59 -20.32
C PHE A 204 34.65 -3.32 -19.45
N ALA A 205 33.60 -4.08 -19.65
CA ALA A 205 32.38 -3.98 -18.82
C ALA A 205 32.63 -4.46 -17.38
N ASP A 206 33.38 -5.54 -17.18
CA ASP A 206 33.70 -6.04 -15.83
C ASP A 206 34.68 -5.08 -15.12
N TRP A 207 35.60 -4.44 -15.83
CA TRP A 207 36.48 -3.42 -15.28
C TRP A 207 35.69 -2.19 -14.77
N ARG A 208 34.66 -1.75 -15.50
CA ARG A 208 33.78 -0.67 -15.03
C ARG A 208 33.05 -1.07 -13.76
N ARG A 209 32.52 -2.30 -13.69
CA ARG A 209 31.87 -2.82 -12.46
C ARG A 209 32.85 -2.90 -11.30
N ASP A 210 34.08 -3.38 -11.57
CA ASP A 210 35.14 -3.44 -10.58
C ASP A 210 35.52 -2.05 -10.04
N ASN A 211 35.55 -1.01 -10.88
CA ASN A 211 35.80 0.36 -10.45
C ASN A 211 34.76 0.83 -9.42
N VAL A 212 33.49 0.54 -9.67
CA VAL A 212 32.40 0.84 -8.72
C VAL A 212 32.52 0.00 -7.45
N ASN A 213 32.80 -1.30 -7.58
CA ASN A 213 32.98 -2.21 -6.44
C ASN A 213 34.12 -1.77 -5.53
N ARG A 214 35.26 -1.38 -6.10
CA ARG A 214 36.42 -0.84 -5.35
C ARG A 214 36.07 0.42 -4.57
N MET A 215 35.29 1.33 -5.16
CA MET A 215 34.85 2.54 -4.47
C MET A 215 33.93 2.19 -3.31
N VAL A 216 32.94 1.30 -3.52
CA VAL A 216 32.01 0.87 -2.48
C VAL A 216 32.77 0.22 -1.32
N GLN A 217 33.72 -0.68 -1.63
CA GLN A 217 34.56 -1.31 -0.61
C GLN A 217 35.41 -0.30 0.17
N ALA A 218 36.08 0.62 -0.53
CA ALA A 218 36.92 1.61 0.12
C ALA A 218 36.18 2.55 1.05
N VAL A 219 34.92 2.91 0.71
CA VAL A 219 34.07 3.71 1.59
C VAL A 219 33.61 2.89 2.79
N TYR A 220 33.25 1.62 2.59
CA TYR A 220 32.88 0.72 3.70
C TYR A 220 34.05 0.56 4.68
N ASP A 221 35.26 0.27 4.18
CA ASP A 221 36.46 0.10 5.01
C ASP A 221 36.75 1.36 5.82
N MET A 222 36.66 2.53 5.21
CA MET A 222 36.83 3.83 5.87
C MET A 222 35.78 4.04 6.97
N ILE A 223 34.52 3.67 6.73
CA ILE A 223 33.44 3.76 7.75
C ILE A 223 33.76 2.81 8.92
N GLN A 224 34.19 1.56 8.64
CA GLN A 224 34.53 0.61 9.70
C GLN A 224 35.73 1.08 10.57
N GLU A 225 36.69 1.77 9.96
CA GLU A 225 37.86 2.34 10.67
C GLU A 225 37.53 3.59 11.48
N THR A 226 36.56 4.41 11.01
CA THR A 226 36.31 5.76 11.56
C THR A 226 35.10 5.78 12.50
N ARG A 227 33.97 5.32 12.03
CA ARG A 227 32.65 5.31 12.70
C ARG A 227 31.89 4.01 12.36
N PRO A 228 32.30 2.86 12.93
CA PRO A 228 31.70 1.56 12.61
C PRO A 228 30.19 1.49 12.92
N ASP A 229 29.68 2.37 13.76
CA ASP A 229 28.27 2.53 14.08
C ASP A 229 27.45 3.13 12.93
N VAL A 230 28.05 3.87 12.01
CA VAL A 230 27.36 4.46 10.86
C VAL A 230 26.94 3.36 9.88
N ARG A 231 25.66 3.38 9.51
CA ARG A 231 25.06 2.43 8.55
C ARG A 231 25.39 2.84 7.13
N TYR A 232 25.90 1.91 6.31
CA TYR A 232 26.18 2.18 4.90
C TYR A 232 25.22 1.44 4.00
N GLY A 233 24.47 2.18 3.20
CA GLY A 233 23.49 1.64 2.26
C GLY A 233 23.65 2.12 0.84
N ILE A 234 23.10 1.36 -0.10
CA ILE A 234 23.02 1.76 -1.51
C ILE A 234 21.60 1.50 -2.01
N SER A 235 21.07 2.45 -2.78
CA SER A 235 19.73 2.36 -3.40
C SER A 235 19.89 2.15 -4.91
N PRO A 236 20.08 0.89 -5.33
CA PRO A 236 20.23 0.56 -6.75
C PRO A 236 18.88 0.58 -7.48
N ALA A 237 18.89 0.46 -8.80
CA ALA A 237 17.68 0.17 -9.57
C ALA A 237 17.00 -1.10 -9.04
N GLY A 238 15.67 -1.18 -9.17
CA GLY A 238 14.85 -2.22 -8.51
C GLY A 238 15.19 -3.65 -8.89
N VAL A 239 15.74 -3.88 -10.09
CA VAL A 239 16.06 -5.23 -10.57
C VAL A 239 17.56 -5.41 -10.72
N ALA A 240 18.10 -6.49 -10.15
CA ALA A 240 19.44 -6.98 -10.41
C ALA A 240 19.41 -8.48 -10.77
N ALA A 241 20.37 -8.95 -11.58
CA ALA A 241 20.56 -10.37 -11.90
C ALA A 241 19.28 -11.09 -12.39
N SER A 242 18.56 -10.50 -13.35
CA SER A 242 17.42 -11.15 -13.98
C SER A 242 17.82 -12.30 -14.93
N SER A 243 19.01 -12.25 -15.52
CA SER A 243 19.54 -13.36 -16.30
C SER A 243 20.25 -14.38 -15.40
N ARG A 244 20.10 -15.66 -15.78
CA ARG A 244 20.79 -16.77 -15.12
C ARG A 244 22.31 -16.57 -15.13
N ALA A 245 22.89 -16.02 -16.21
CA ALA A 245 24.32 -15.84 -16.32
C ALA A 245 24.89 -14.81 -15.32
N VAL A 246 24.11 -13.79 -14.93
CA VAL A 246 24.52 -12.84 -13.87
C VAL A 246 24.30 -13.46 -12.51
N ALA A 247 23.14 -14.09 -12.26
CA ALA A 247 22.81 -14.69 -10.98
C ALA A 247 23.80 -15.80 -10.55
N GLU A 248 24.18 -16.68 -11.48
CA GLU A 248 25.13 -17.79 -11.23
C GLU A 248 26.52 -17.29 -10.84
N ARG A 249 26.93 -16.07 -11.20
CA ARG A 249 28.22 -15.49 -10.75
C ARG A 249 28.27 -15.32 -9.23
N HIS A 250 27.12 -15.11 -8.60
CA HIS A 250 26.96 -14.87 -7.17
C HIS A 250 26.32 -16.05 -6.44
N GLY A 251 26.11 -17.18 -7.12
CA GLY A 251 25.54 -18.40 -6.50
C GLY A 251 24.08 -18.26 -6.06
N VAL A 252 23.30 -17.38 -6.69
CA VAL A 252 21.90 -17.13 -6.36
C VAL A 252 20.96 -17.45 -7.53
N ASP A 253 19.66 -17.58 -7.25
CA ASP A 253 18.65 -17.68 -8.28
C ASP A 253 18.40 -16.32 -8.96
N PRO A 254 18.10 -16.30 -10.27
CA PRO A 254 17.81 -15.05 -10.97
C PRO A 254 16.53 -14.39 -10.48
N CYS A 255 16.49 -13.05 -10.52
CA CYS A 255 15.27 -12.30 -10.29
C CYS A 255 14.22 -12.74 -11.32
N PRO A 256 13.00 -13.14 -10.90
CA PRO A 256 12.03 -13.78 -11.79
C PRO A 256 11.41 -12.83 -12.83
N THR A 257 11.66 -11.54 -12.72
CA THR A 257 11.09 -10.51 -13.61
C THR A 257 12.10 -9.37 -13.81
N GLY A 258 11.88 -8.53 -14.83
CA GLY A 258 12.71 -7.37 -15.12
C GLY A 258 13.87 -7.65 -16.06
N SER A 259 14.90 -6.83 -16.02
CA SER A 259 16.09 -6.92 -16.89
C SER A 259 17.39 -6.58 -16.16
N ASP A 260 18.52 -7.01 -16.69
CA ASP A 260 19.86 -6.69 -16.19
C ASP A 260 20.36 -5.30 -16.63
N TRP A 261 19.46 -4.33 -16.76
CA TRP A 261 19.82 -2.98 -17.17
C TRP A 261 20.88 -2.35 -16.25
N GLN A 262 20.74 -2.54 -14.96
CA GLN A 262 21.68 -2.03 -13.98
C GLN A 262 23.07 -2.63 -14.15
N TYR A 263 23.17 -3.93 -14.35
CA TYR A 263 24.41 -4.65 -14.56
C TYR A 263 25.08 -4.28 -15.88
N ASN A 264 24.31 -4.19 -16.98
CA ASN A 264 24.81 -3.96 -18.33
C ASN A 264 24.81 -2.50 -18.77
N GLY A 265 23.89 -1.68 -18.29
CA GLY A 265 23.66 -0.31 -18.76
C GLY A 265 24.39 0.76 -17.96
N ILE A 266 24.51 0.58 -16.64
CA ILE A 266 25.19 1.52 -15.73
C ILE A 266 26.36 0.88 -14.98
N PHE A 267 26.74 -0.35 -15.34
CA PHE A 267 27.87 -1.12 -14.81
C PHE A 267 27.90 -1.19 -13.28
N SER A 268 26.75 -1.49 -12.68
CA SER A 268 26.55 -1.60 -11.25
C SER A 268 26.20 -3.05 -10.88
N ASP A 269 26.88 -3.60 -9.87
CA ASP A 269 26.73 -4.99 -9.45
C ASP A 269 26.38 -5.09 -7.96
N PRO A 270 25.11 -4.91 -7.58
CA PRO A 270 24.69 -4.94 -6.19
C PRO A 270 24.95 -6.26 -5.47
N LEU A 271 24.94 -7.37 -6.19
CA LEU A 271 25.23 -8.68 -5.59
C LEU A 271 26.68 -8.80 -5.18
N ALA A 272 27.61 -8.22 -5.94
CA ALA A 272 29.03 -8.16 -5.57
C ALA A 272 29.24 -7.40 -4.24
N TRP A 273 28.46 -6.37 -3.95
CA TRP A 273 28.56 -5.61 -2.70
C TRP A 273 28.05 -6.40 -1.51
N TYR A 274 26.97 -7.19 -1.68
CA TYR A 274 26.50 -8.12 -0.68
C TYR A 274 27.50 -9.25 -0.43
N GLU A 275 28.03 -9.86 -1.50
CA GLU A 275 29.01 -10.94 -1.43
C GLU A 275 30.31 -10.49 -0.72
N ALA A 276 30.80 -9.29 -1.05
CA ALA A 276 31.95 -8.67 -0.39
C ALA A 276 31.66 -8.18 1.04
N GLN A 277 30.42 -8.22 1.50
CA GLN A 277 29.98 -7.68 2.79
C GLN A 277 30.33 -6.19 2.96
N SER A 278 30.39 -5.43 1.86
CA SER A 278 30.82 -4.02 1.80
C SER A 278 29.67 -3.02 1.93
N ILE A 279 28.52 -3.47 2.38
CA ILE A 279 27.33 -2.65 2.72
C ILE A 279 26.60 -3.23 3.94
N ASP A 280 25.80 -2.42 4.60
CA ASP A 280 24.94 -2.84 5.69
C ASP A 280 23.51 -3.13 5.21
N TYR A 281 23.03 -2.37 4.21
CA TYR A 281 21.72 -2.61 3.62
C TYR A 281 21.65 -2.20 2.15
N MET A 282 20.74 -2.81 1.43
CA MET A 282 20.33 -2.43 0.10
C MET A 282 18.96 -1.77 0.14
N SER A 283 18.72 -0.75 -0.69
CA SER A 283 17.41 -0.11 -0.83
C SER A 283 16.99 -0.08 -2.31
N PRO A 284 16.66 -1.23 -2.90
CA PRO A 284 16.32 -1.29 -4.33
C PRO A 284 15.10 -0.43 -4.65
N GLN A 285 15.16 0.33 -5.76
CA GLN A 285 14.13 1.23 -6.24
C GLN A 285 13.06 0.43 -7.02
N VAL A 286 12.16 -0.24 -6.29
CA VAL A 286 11.07 -1.03 -6.87
C VAL A 286 9.89 -0.10 -7.17
N TYR A 287 10.00 0.68 -8.25
CA TYR A 287 9.07 1.76 -8.61
C TYR A 287 7.94 1.30 -9.53
N TRP A 288 7.46 0.08 -9.38
CA TRP A 288 6.37 -0.52 -10.13
C TRP A 288 5.33 -1.11 -9.18
N PRO A 289 4.03 -1.10 -9.57
CA PRO A 289 2.98 -1.65 -8.73
C PRO A 289 2.97 -3.18 -8.73
N PHE A 290 2.18 -3.76 -7.82
CA PHE A 290 1.82 -5.17 -7.93
C PHE A 290 1.16 -5.47 -9.28
N GLY A 291 1.43 -6.65 -9.85
CA GLY A 291 0.88 -7.08 -11.13
C GLY A 291 1.46 -6.37 -12.36
N HIS A 292 2.53 -5.58 -12.23
CA HIS A 292 3.19 -4.97 -13.39
C HIS A 292 3.77 -6.03 -14.31
N SER A 293 3.43 -5.99 -15.60
CA SER A 293 3.67 -7.07 -16.58
C SER A 293 5.13 -7.49 -16.77
N THR A 294 6.09 -6.60 -16.50
CA THR A 294 7.52 -6.86 -16.71
C THR A 294 8.39 -6.64 -15.47
N ASN A 295 7.86 -6.00 -14.43
CA ASN A 295 8.61 -5.66 -13.23
C ASN A 295 7.64 -5.68 -12.03
N ASP A 296 7.11 -6.86 -11.69
CA ASP A 296 6.14 -7.01 -10.61
C ASP A 296 6.76 -6.71 -9.23
N TYR A 297 6.13 -5.80 -8.47
CA TYR A 297 6.59 -5.41 -7.13
C TYR A 297 6.79 -6.61 -6.21
N GLY A 298 5.80 -7.50 -6.15
CA GLY A 298 5.84 -8.64 -5.23
C GLY A 298 6.96 -9.62 -5.57
N LEU A 299 7.14 -9.94 -6.85
CA LEU A 299 8.19 -10.87 -7.29
C LEU A 299 9.59 -10.31 -7.02
N ILE A 300 9.80 -9.03 -7.31
CA ILE A 300 11.10 -8.37 -7.09
C ILE A 300 11.40 -8.27 -5.59
N THR A 301 10.45 -7.82 -4.79
CA THR A 301 10.60 -7.65 -3.34
C THR A 301 10.86 -8.98 -2.64
N GLN A 302 10.14 -10.03 -3.01
CA GLN A 302 10.36 -11.38 -2.47
C GLN A 302 11.76 -11.89 -2.80
N TRP A 303 12.21 -11.67 -4.03
CA TRP A 303 13.55 -12.03 -4.46
C TRP A 303 14.62 -11.29 -3.64
N TRP A 304 14.50 -9.97 -3.47
CA TRP A 304 15.44 -9.19 -2.66
C TRP A 304 15.47 -9.63 -1.19
N GLY A 305 14.34 -10.01 -0.62
CA GLY A 305 14.27 -10.57 0.73
C GLY A 305 15.08 -11.87 0.87
N GLN A 306 15.02 -12.75 -0.14
CA GLN A 306 15.81 -13.97 -0.19
C GLN A 306 17.32 -13.67 -0.36
N ILE A 307 17.67 -12.71 -1.23
CA ILE A 307 19.06 -12.28 -1.43
C ILE A 307 19.66 -11.71 -0.15
N ALA A 308 18.95 -10.79 0.51
CA ALA A 308 19.40 -10.19 1.76
C ALA A 308 19.66 -11.26 2.84
N ALA A 309 18.74 -12.22 2.98
CA ALA A 309 18.89 -13.35 3.91
C ALA A 309 20.07 -14.25 3.54
N HIS A 310 20.29 -14.53 2.24
CA HIS A 310 21.41 -15.35 1.76
C HIS A 310 22.76 -14.76 2.17
N PHE A 311 22.92 -13.45 2.03
CA PHE A 311 24.18 -12.75 2.34
C PHE A 311 24.26 -12.23 3.79
N GLY A 312 23.20 -12.36 4.59
CA GLY A 312 23.17 -11.92 5.99
C GLY A 312 23.26 -10.40 6.15
N ARG A 313 22.65 -9.64 5.26
CA ARG A 313 22.52 -8.18 5.30
C ARG A 313 21.05 -7.77 5.16
N GLN A 314 20.75 -6.49 5.34
CA GLN A 314 19.36 -5.98 5.30
C GLN A 314 18.97 -5.50 3.91
N VAL A 315 17.66 -5.51 3.66
CA VAL A 315 17.03 -4.87 2.52
C VAL A 315 15.82 -4.03 2.97
N PHE A 316 15.76 -2.77 2.51
CA PHE A 316 14.65 -1.86 2.75
C PHE A 316 14.13 -1.36 1.40
N ILE A 317 12.95 -1.79 1.00
CA ILE A 317 12.44 -1.51 -0.34
C ILE A 317 12.11 -0.02 -0.49
N SER A 318 12.59 0.58 -1.58
CA SER A 318 12.28 1.96 -1.95
C SER A 318 11.12 1.99 -2.95
N SER A 319 10.05 2.73 -2.62
CA SER A 319 8.85 2.89 -3.44
C SER A 319 8.71 4.32 -3.94
N SER A 320 8.30 4.50 -5.20
CA SER A 320 8.02 5.83 -5.75
C SER A 320 6.58 6.24 -5.52
N ILE A 321 6.39 7.34 -4.82
CA ILE A 321 5.10 7.98 -4.59
C ILE A 321 4.92 9.25 -5.44
N SER A 322 5.81 9.48 -6.41
CA SER A 322 5.82 10.70 -7.25
C SER A 322 4.64 10.82 -8.20
N GLY A 323 3.89 9.73 -8.43
CA GLY A 323 2.65 9.72 -9.19
C GLY A 323 1.43 10.24 -8.43
N LEU A 324 1.52 10.44 -7.12
CA LEU A 324 0.42 10.96 -6.31
C LEU A 324 0.15 12.43 -6.62
N THR A 325 -1.12 12.80 -6.57
CA THR A 325 -1.63 14.16 -6.84
C THR A 325 -2.55 14.62 -5.71
N SER A 326 -2.99 15.87 -5.75
CA SER A 326 -3.99 16.40 -4.80
C SER A 326 -5.36 15.73 -4.89
N SER A 327 -5.63 14.99 -5.96
CA SER A 327 -6.86 14.20 -6.15
C SER A 327 -6.70 12.73 -5.81
N SER A 328 -5.52 12.29 -5.37
CA SER A 328 -5.29 10.91 -4.94
C SER A 328 -6.09 10.59 -3.67
N THR A 329 -6.65 9.39 -3.63
CA THR A 329 -7.59 8.93 -2.60
C THR A 329 -7.03 7.73 -1.83
N ALA A 330 -7.79 7.24 -0.86
CA ALA A 330 -7.46 6.02 -0.12
C ALA A 330 -7.24 4.79 -1.03
N VAL A 331 -7.87 4.75 -2.21
CA VAL A 331 -7.68 3.65 -3.18
C VAL A 331 -6.23 3.60 -3.68
N GLN A 332 -5.66 4.77 -4.09
CA GLN A 332 -4.26 4.84 -4.49
C GLN A 332 -3.30 4.68 -3.31
N TYR A 333 -3.69 5.13 -2.10
CA TYR A 333 -2.86 4.99 -0.90
C TYR A 333 -2.77 3.55 -0.40
N LYS A 334 -3.80 2.75 -0.67
CA LYS A 334 -3.85 1.33 -0.29
C LYS A 334 -2.71 0.53 -0.92
N GLU A 335 -2.34 0.80 -2.17
CA GLU A 335 -1.20 0.17 -2.83
C GLU A 335 0.06 0.26 -1.97
N TYR A 336 0.38 1.45 -1.47
CA TYR A 336 1.58 1.66 -0.64
C TYR A 336 1.47 1.05 0.75
N ALA A 337 0.28 0.93 1.29
CA ALA A 337 0.06 0.19 2.53
C ALA A 337 0.25 -1.33 2.31
N ASP A 338 -0.25 -1.86 1.21
CA ASP A 338 -0.06 -3.26 0.81
C ASP A 338 1.43 -3.55 0.54
N GLU A 339 2.17 -2.62 -0.07
CA GLU A 339 3.64 -2.72 -0.23
C GLU A 339 4.35 -2.84 1.13
N VAL A 340 3.98 -2.01 2.12
CA VAL A 340 4.56 -2.10 3.47
C VAL A 340 4.27 -3.46 4.13
N GLU A 341 3.03 -3.93 4.06
CA GLU A 341 2.65 -5.25 4.60
C GLU A 341 3.41 -6.37 3.86
N PHE A 342 3.55 -6.27 2.56
CA PHE A 342 4.28 -7.25 1.77
C PHE A 342 5.78 -7.25 2.12
N ASN A 343 6.39 -6.08 2.34
CA ASN A 343 7.79 -5.98 2.79
C ASN A 343 8.00 -6.70 4.11
N ARG A 344 7.05 -6.62 5.05
CA ARG A 344 7.08 -7.36 6.33
C ARG A 344 7.13 -8.86 6.14
N THR A 345 6.35 -9.36 5.19
CA THR A 345 6.24 -10.79 4.92
C THR A 345 7.39 -11.33 4.06
N SER A 346 7.98 -10.48 3.24
CA SER A 346 9.12 -10.81 2.38
C SER A 346 10.47 -10.71 3.10
N SER A 347 10.52 -10.04 4.25
CA SER A 347 11.72 -9.92 5.08
C SER A 347 11.98 -11.23 5.82
N VAL A 348 12.89 -12.04 5.30
CA VAL A 348 13.23 -13.37 5.85
C VAL A 348 13.91 -13.26 7.20
N ASP A 349 14.66 -12.20 7.46
CA ASP A 349 15.35 -11.92 8.71
C ASP A 349 14.49 -11.22 9.77
N GLY A 350 13.22 -10.91 9.44
CA GLY A 350 12.30 -10.22 10.33
C GLY A 350 12.62 -8.73 10.56
N ASN A 351 13.47 -8.12 9.72
CA ASN A 351 13.86 -6.72 9.77
C ASN A 351 13.37 -5.93 8.53
N PRO A 352 12.06 -5.74 8.34
CA PRO A 352 11.50 -5.10 7.17
C PRO A 352 11.82 -3.60 7.12
N GLY A 353 11.67 -3.03 5.93
CA GLY A 353 11.75 -1.59 5.77
C GLY A 353 11.07 -1.10 4.50
N ALA A 354 10.60 0.15 4.56
CA ALA A 354 10.02 0.87 3.44
C ALA A 354 10.61 2.29 3.39
N ILE A 355 11.03 2.70 2.21
CA ILE A 355 11.59 4.03 1.95
C ILE A 355 10.76 4.67 0.83
N PHE A 356 10.28 5.90 1.02
CA PHE A 356 9.38 6.54 0.07
C PHE A 356 10.07 7.69 -0.68
N TYR A 357 10.09 7.62 -2.00
CA TYR A 357 10.56 8.69 -2.87
C TYR A 357 9.36 9.50 -3.40
N SER A 358 9.11 10.73 -2.95
CA SER A 358 9.86 11.53 -2.03
C SER A 358 8.97 12.25 -1.01
N CYS A 359 9.61 12.88 -0.03
CA CYS A 359 8.97 13.42 1.16
C CYS A 359 7.80 14.38 0.87
N LYS A 360 7.91 15.27 -0.13
CA LYS A 360 6.82 16.22 -0.44
C LYS A 360 5.47 15.55 -0.77
N TYR A 361 5.49 14.34 -1.31
CA TYR A 361 4.28 13.61 -1.67
C TYR A 361 3.60 12.94 -0.47
N LEU A 362 4.31 12.84 0.67
CA LEU A 362 3.76 12.28 1.91
C LEU A 362 2.81 13.26 2.62
N TYR A 363 2.98 14.57 2.45
CA TYR A 363 2.25 15.56 3.26
C TYR A 363 1.69 16.76 2.48
N ALA A 364 2.20 17.08 1.28
CA ALA A 364 1.93 18.38 0.63
C ALA A 364 0.70 18.38 -0.28
N LEU A 365 0.16 17.23 -0.67
CA LEU A 365 -0.76 17.12 -1.78
C LEU A 365 -2.24 17.24 -1.41
N SER A 366 -2.64 16.95 -0.17
CA SER A 366 -4.05 16.97 0.24
C SER A 366 -4.21 17.21 1.75
N SER A 367 -5.46 17.39 2.19
CA SER A 367 -5.82 17.45 3.62
C SER A 367 -5.69 16.10 4.34
N ASN A 368 -5.65 14.99 3.58
CA ASN A 368 -5.43 13.64 4.10
C ASN A 368 -4.34 12.94 3.26
N PRO A 369 -3.05 13.31 3.48
CA PRO A 369 -1.95 12.80 2.67
C PRO A 369 -1.62 11.34 2.98
N LEU A 370 -0.84 10.70 2.09
CA LEU A 370 -0.40 9.31 2.24
C LEU A 370 0.22 9.03 3.61
N GLY A 371 1.07 9.93 4.14
CA GLY A 371 1.68 9.74 5.46
C GLY A 371 0.65 9.52 6.56
N HIS A 372 -0.45 10.28 6.53
CA HIS A 372 -1.55 10.11 7.48
C HIS A 372 -2.30 8.77 7.28
N TYR A 373 -2.48 8.36 6.03
CA TYR A 373 -3.09 7.07 5.72
C TYR A 373 -2.23 5.91 6.26
N LEU A 374 -0.92 5.93 5.99
CA LEU A 374 0.01 4.90 6.49
C LEU A 374 0.03 4.83 8.03
N LYS A 375 0.02 6.00 8.72
CA LYS A 375 -0.06 6.06 10.18
C LYS A 375 -1.28 5.33 10.74
N ASN A 376 -2.43 5.46 10.06
CA ASN A 376 -3.70 4.93 10.56
C ASN A 376 -3.97 3.48 10.11
N THR A 377 -3.19 2.96 9.15
CA THR A 377 -3.36 1.61 8.62
C THR A 377 -2.22 0.67 8.98
N VAL A 378 -1.00 0.98 8.57
CA VAL A 378 0.15 0.08 8.70
C VAL A 378 1.22 0.55 9.69
N PHE A 379 1.36 1.86 9.94
CA PHE A 379 2.27 2.42 10.95
C PHE A 379 1.53 2.76 12.25
N THR A 380 0.68 1.86 12.72
CA THR A 380 -0.23 2.12 13.85
C THR A 380 0.47 2.33 15.19
N ARG A 381 1.75 1.96 15.29
CA ARG A 381 2.62 2.14 16.47
C ARG A 381 4.01 2.64 16.06
N PRO A 382 4.78 3.28 16.94
CA PRO A 382 6.21 3.52 16.71
C PRO A 382 6.96 2.21 16.42
N ALA A 383 8.08 2.31 15.75
CA ALA A 383 8.99 1.19 15.54
C ALA A 383 10.43 1.69 15.70
N LEU A 384 11.31 0.81 16.16
CA LEU A 384 12.74 1.07 16.20
C LEU A 384 13.37 0.72 14.84
N PRO A 385 14.42 1.41 14.41
CA PRO A 385 15.23 0.95 13.29
C PRO A 385 15.76 -0.48 13.54
N PRO A 386 15.91 -1.31 12.49
CA PRO A 386 16.52 -2.63 12.62
C PRO A 386 17.94 -2.59 13.16
N ALA A 387 18.31 -3.54 14.01
CA ALA A 387 19.68 -3.67 14.51
C ALA A 387 20.63 -4.23 13.44
N MET A 388 21.92 -3.94 13.55
CA MET A 388 22.98 -4.50 12.71
C MET A 388 23.79 -5.55 13.50
N PRO A 389 23.34 -6.81 13.58
CA PRO A 389 23.95 -7.82 14.46
C PRO A 389 25.37 -8.25 14.04
N TRP A 390 25.81 -7.86 12.85
CA TRP A 390 27.18 -8.10 12.36
C TRP A 390 28.19 -7.03 12.80
N LYS A 391 27.71 -5.97 13.49
CA LYS A 391 28.56 -4.90 14.04
C LYS A 391 28.67 -5.05 15.56
N GLU A 392 29.80 -4.61 16.09
CA GLU A 392 30.01 -4.62 17.53
C GLU A 392 29.11 -3.58 18.21
N GLY A 393 28.35 -4.03 19.22
CA GLY A 393 27.47 -3.18 20.02
C GLY A 393 28.22 -2.50 21.16
N PHE A 394 27.68 -1.38 21.64
CA PHE A 394 28.18 -0.64 22.77
C PHE A 394 27.19 -0.64 23.94
N ASN A 395 27.55 -1.27 25.05
CA ASN A 395 26.74 -1.32 26.26
C ASN A 395 27.36 -0.49 27.41
N PRO A 396 26.89 0.72 27.67
CA PRO A 396 27.37 1.55 28.79
C PRO A 396 26.77 1.13 30.15
N GLY A 397 25.80 0.20 30.16
CA GLY A 397 25.04 -0.21 31.33
C GLY A 397 23.57 0.22 31.27
N GLU A 398 22.86 0.02 32.37
CA GLU A 398 21.48 0.48 32.52
C GLU A 398 21.44 1.99 32.71
N VAL A 399 20.33 2.61 32.25
CA VAL A 399 20.02 4.02 32.51
C VAL A 399 20.01 4.30 34.01
N GLN A 400 20.71 5.36 34.43
CA GLN A 400 20.81 5.80 35.83
C GLN A 400 19.90 7.00 36.10
N ASP A 401 19.47 7.17 37.33
CA ASP A 401 18.66 8.31 37.83
C ASP A 401 17.36 8.55 37.03
N LEU A 402 16.74 7.47 36.56
CA LEU A 402 15.44 7.57 35.86
C LEU A 402 14.38 8.13 36.81
N LYS A 403 13.81 9.27 36.45
CA LYS A 403 12.77 9.95 37.19
C LYS A 403 11.75 10.60 36.29
N ARG A 404 10.57 10.85 36.83
CA ARG A 404 9.53 11.65 36.17
C ARG A 404 9.49 13.05 36.81
N VAL A 405 9.59 14.06 35.96
CA VAL A 405 9.44 15.46 36.35
C VAL A 405 8.26 16.04 35.58
N SER A 406 7.13 16.24 36.20
CA SER A 406 5.88 16.60 35.55
C SER A 406 5.46 15.56 34.50
N ASN A 407 5.38 15.96 33.23
CA ASN A 407 5.01 15.06 32.11
C ASN A 407 6.23 14.61 31.29
N GLN A 408 7.44 14.65 31.87
CA GLN A 408 8.67 14.25 31.20
C GLN A 408 9.42 13.21 32.03
N LEU A 409 9.93 12.17 31.37
CA LEU A 409 10.95 11.27 31.90
C LEU A 409 12.32 11.92 31.71
N GLN A 410 13.19 11.80 32.68
CA GLN A 410 14.57 12.30 32.67
C GLN A 410 15.50 11.26 33.31
N TRP A 411 16.73 11.17 32.82
CA TRP A 411 17.75 10.24 33.33
C TRP A 411 19.16 10.80 33.12
N GLU A 412 20.17 10.13 33.65
CA GLU A 412 21.57 10.45 33.38
C GLU A 412 21.92 9.91 31.96
N GLY A 413 22.43 10.79 31.09
CA GLY A 413 22.73 10.45 29.71
C GLY A 413 24.09 9.76 29.54
N TYR A 414 24.21 8.93 28.52
CA TYR A 414 25.47 8.39 28.01
C TYR A 414 25.78 9.00 26.65
N ASP A 415 27.07 9.13 26.35
CA ASP A 415 27.52 9.61 25.05
C ASP A 415 27.35 8.51 23.98
N ASN A 416 27.07 8.94 22.76
CA ASN A 416 27.00 8.09 21.58
C ASN A 416 25.97 6.94 21.65
N VAL A 417 24.84 7.17 22.31
CA VAL A 417 23.71 6.25 22.39
C VAL A 417 22.39 6.94 22.09
N ARG A 418 21.36 6.13 21.93
CA ARG A 418 19.96 6.51 21.90
C ARG A 418 19.24 5.79 23.05
N TYR A 419 17.95 6.06 23.18
CA TYR A 419 17.14 5.39 24.18
C TYR A 419 15.80 4.98 23.57
N SER A 420 15.36 3.75 23.85
CA SER A 420 13.99 3.33 23.61
C SER A 420 13.17 3.48 24.88
N VAL A 421 11.99 4.11 24.76
CA VAL A 421 11.15 4.48 25.88
C VAL A 421 9.83 3.73 25.81
N TYR A 422 9.41 3.19 26.94
CA TYR A 422 8.20 2.38 27.07
C TYR A 422 7.30 2.88 28.16
N ALA A 423 5.99 2.76 27.95
CA ALA A 423 4.96 2.87 28.95
C ALA A 423 4.13 1.58 28.94
N PHE A 424 4.08 0.87 30.05
CA PHE A 424 3.32 -0.35 30.17
C PHE A 424 2.37 -0.27 31.38
N PRO A 425 1.25 -1.01 31.35
CA PRO A 425 0.26 -0.90 32.42
C PRO A 425 0.88 -1.16 33.78
N ILE A 426 0.50 -0.36 34.75
CA ILE A 426 0.96 -0.48 36.13
C ILE A 426 0.58 -1.84 36.75
N THR A 427 -0.44 -2.52 36.17
CA THR A 427 -0.85 -3.88 36.52
C THR A 427 0.16 -4.94 36.09
N MET A 428 1.02 -4.61 35.15
CA MET A 428 2.02 -5.53 34.64
C MET A 428 3.22 -5.56 35.59
N ASN A 429 3.65 -6.76 36.00
CA ASN A 429 4.88 -6.91 36.76
C ASN A 429 6.08 -6.53 35.86
N SER A 430 6.92 -5.61 36.32
CA SER A 430 8.14 -5.21 35.59
C SER A 430 9.06 -6.40 35.26
N ALA A 431 9.05 -7.44 36.08
CA ALA A 431 9.82 -8.67 35.81
C ALA A 431 9.33 -9.44 34.57
N THR A 432 8.12 -9.19 34.10
CA THR A 432 7.56 -9.79 32.86
C THR A 432 7.69 -8.88 31.64
N PHE A 433 8.28 -7.70 31.81
CA PHE A 433 8.54 -6.80 30.69
C PHE A 433 9.66 -7.36 29.81
N THR A 434 9.39 -7.49 28.52
CA THR A 434 10.33 -7.98 27.50
C THR A 434 10.52 -7.00 26.36
N GLY A 435 10.17 -5.73 26.56
CA GLY A 435 10.27 -4.70 25.53
C GLY A 435 9.27 -4.91 24.38
N GLN A 436 8.04 -5.31 24.69
CA GLN A 436 6.98 -5.55 23.70
C GLN A 436 6.65 -4.25 22.94
N ILE A 437 6.34 -4.40 21.64
CA ILE A 437 5.97 -3.28 20.77
C ILE A 437 4.75 -2.52 21.30
N ASP A 438 3.84 -3.21 21.96
CA ASP A 438 2.60 -2.63 22.50
C ASP A 438 2.84 -1.50 23.50
N TYR A 439 4.01 -1.50 24.10
CA TYR A 439 4.41 -0.53 25.13
C TYR A 439 5.43 0.50 24.66
N LEU A 440 5.93 0.37 23.42
CA LEU A 440 6.91 1.29 22.86
C LEU A 440 6.27 2.67 22.60
N LEU A 441 6.79 3.70 23.27
CA LEU A 441 6.42 5.10 23.03
C LEU A 441 7.24 5.70 21.88
N GLY A 442 8.50 5.29 21.73
CA GLY A 442 9.41 5.79 20.70
C GLY A 442 10.87 5.69 21.08
N MET A 443 11.68 6.41 20.32
CA MET A 443 13.12 6.53 20.47
C MET A 443 13.48 8.00 20.69
N THR A 444 14.54 8.26 21.47
CA THR A 444 15.11 9.60 21.66
C THR A 444 16.64 9.54 21.69
N TYR A 445 17.30 10.63 21.30
CA TYR A 445 18.74 10.85 21.45
C TYR A 445 19.05 11.64 22.74
N ASP A 446 18.06 12.36 23.26
CA ASP A 446 18.20 13.13 24.50
C ASP A 446 17.97 12.22 25.72
N PRO A 447 18.62 12.50 26.87
CA PRO A 447 18.36 11.79 28.12
C PRO A 447 17.06 12.25 28.79
N SER A 448 16.04 12.47 27.98
CA SER A 448 14.69 12.85 28.40
C SER A 448 13.66 12.46 27.32
N TYR A 449 12.39 12.31 27.77
CA TYR A 449 11.29 12.00 26.88
C TYR A 449 9.97 12.58 27.40
N ASP A 450 9.25 13.33 26.57
CA ASP A 450 7.94 13.87 26.90
C ASP A 450 6.88 12.76 26.84
N ILE A 451 6.21 12.51 27.97
CA ILE A 451 5.18 11.47 28.07
C ILE A 451 3.92 11.95 27.35
N PRO A 452 3.48 11.27 26.29
CA PRO A 452 2.23 11.60 25.61
C PRO A 452 1.04 11.54 26.59
N GLU A 453 0.07 12.44 26.43
CA GLU A 453 -1.07 12.60 27.34
C GLU A 453 -1.78 11.27 27.66
N ALA A 454 -1.96 10.41 26.68
CA ALA A 454 -2.61 9.10 26.83
C ALA A 454 -1.86 8.13 27.77
N TYR A 455 -0.58 8.40 28.07
CA TYR A 455 0.26 7.53 28.89
C TYR A 455 0.70 8.17 30.21
N GLN A 456 0.16 9.33 30.57
CA GLN A 456 0.57 10.05 31.79
C GLN A 456 0.00 9.45 33.09
N GLN A 457 -1.08 8.68 32.97
CA GLN A 457 -1.76 8.04 34.10
C GLN A 457 -2.00 6.55 33.81
N GLY A 458 -1.91 5.71 34.83
CA GLY A 458 -2.13 4.27 34.72
C GLY A 458 -0.96 3.47 34.13
N TYR A 459 0.20 4.10 33.96
CA TYR A 459 1.38 3.50 33.38
C TYR A 459 2.61 3.64 34.28
N GLN A 460 3.45 2.64 34.25
CA GLN A 460 4.84 2.65 34.67
C GLN A 460 5.73 2.67 33.45
N TYR A 461 7.01 2.99 33.62
CA TYR A 461 7.88 3.26 32.49
C TYR A 461 9.14 2.42 32.55
N ALA A 462 9.65 2.09 31.35
CA ALA A 462 10.98 1.55 31.19
C ALA A 462 11.75 2.34 30.15
N VAL A 463 13.05 2.51 30.38
CA VAL A 463 13.98 3.12 29.42
C VAL A 463 15.15 2.16 29.24
N CYS A 464 15.40 1.79 27.97
CA CYS A 464 16.56 1.00 27.61
C CYS A 464 17.58 1.87 26.91
N VAL A 465 18.86 1.65 27.15
CA VAL A 465 19.89 2.16 26.26
C VAL A 465 19.72 1.44 24.92
N LEU A 466 19.67 2.19 23.85
CA LEU A 466 19.66 1.71 22.47
C LEU A 466 20.95 2.21 21.81
N ASP A 467 21.90 1.30 21.57
CA ASP A 467 23.16 1.72 20.95
C ASP A 467 22.97 2.15 19.50
N ARG A 468 24.02 2.69 18.87
CA ARG A 468 23.95 3.22 17.51
C ARG A 468 23.80 2.12 16.45
N VAL A 469 24.19 0.88 16.76
CA VAL A 469 24.00 -0.28 15.88
C VAL A 469 22.65 -0.97 16.10
N GLY A 470 21.82 -0.46 17.02
CA GLY A 470 20.43 -0.84 17.20
C GLY A 470 20.18 -1.91 18.28
N ASN A 471 21.18 -2.30 19.10
CA ASN A 471 20.93 -3.22 20.23
C ASN A 471 20.25 -2.48 21.37
N GLU A 472 19.22 -3.09 21.92
CA GLU A 472 18.62 -2.66 23.19
C GLU A 472 19.25 -3.41 24.34
N TRP A 473 19.64 -2.66 25.35
CA TRP A 473 20.24 -3.19 26.57
C TRP A 473 19.24 -3.25 27.72
N SER A 474 19.66 -3.70 28.89
CA SER A 474 18.77 -3.89 30.04
C SER A 474 17.93 -2.66 30.36
N PRO A 475 16.63 -2.83 30.64
CA PRO A 475 15.74 -1.72 30.97
C PRO A 475 15.96 -1.23 32.40
N ALA A 476 16.07 0.08 32.58
CA ALA A 476 15.81 0.74 33.84
C ALA A 476 14.31 0.98 34.03
N PHE A 477 13.76 0.71 35.20
CA PHE A 477 12.35 0.88 35.49
C PHE A 477 12.08 2.08 36.41
N LEU A 478 11.07 2.86 36.07
CA LEU A 478 10.46 3.80 36.98
C LEU A 478 9.14 3.20 37.46
N SER A 479 9.23 2.53 38.61
CA SER A 479 8.05 2.02 39.31
C SER A 479 7.40 3.13 40.13
N VAL A 480 6.08 3.14 40.16
CA VAL A 480 5.32 4.05 40.97
C VAL A 480 4.88 3.32 42.21
N GLU A 481 5.27 3.78 43.40
CA GLU A 481 4.69 3.30 44.66
C GLU A 481 3.27 3.87 44.78
N LEU A 482 2.32 3.00 44.97
CA LEU A 482 0.89 3.33 44.96
C LEU A 482 0.22 2.78 46.19
N ASP A 483 -0.68 3.60 46.77
CA ASP A 483 -1.64 3.10 47.72
C ASP A 483 -2.58 2.10 47.04
N GLN A 484 -2.78 0.94 47.66
CA GLN A 484 -3.59 -0.13 47.09
C GLN A 484 -5.07 0.11 47.30
N LEU A 485 -5.82 0.13 46.18
CA LEU A 485 -7.27 -0.09 46.20
C LEU A 485 -7.58 -1.57 46.25
N ASP A 486 -8.77 -1.95 46.65
CA ASP A 486 -9.24 -3.32 46.58
C ASP A 486 -9.42 -3.74 45.09
N ASN A 487 -9.23 -5.02 44.85
CA ASN A 487 -9.45 -5.60 43.51
C ASN A 487 -10.95 -5.64 43.19
N PRO A 488 -11.36 -5.25 41.97
CA PRO A 488 -12.74 -5.45 41.55
C PRO A 488 -13.12 -6.94 41.56
N VAL A 489 -14.32 -7.25 41.99
CA VAL A 489 -14.91 -8.59 41.90
C VAL A 489 -15.80 -8.62 40.67
N LEU A 490 -15.49 -9.50 39.73
CA LEU A 490 -16.25 -9.63 38.48
C LEU A 490 -17.63 -10.25 38.74
N ILE A 491 -18.65 -9.73 38.07
CA ILE A 491 -20.05 -10.17 38.22
C ILE A 491 -20.51 -10.85 36.94
N SER A 492 -20.37 -10.21 35.79
CA SER A 492 -20.84 -10.70 34.49
C SER A 492 -19.91 -10.28 33.37
N PRO A 493 -19.64 -11.13 32.38
CA PRO A 493 -20.02 -12.55 32.27
C PRO A 493 -19.43 -13.45 33.36
N GLU A 494 -20.10 -14.59 33.65
CA GLU A 494 -19.51 -15.63 34.47
C GLU A 494 -18.33 -16.27 33.75
N ASN A 495 -17.43 -16.92 34.54
CA ASN A 495 -16.30 -17.62 33.93
C ASN A 495 -16.79 -18.76 33.02
N ASP A 496 -16.15 -18.90 31.84
CA ASP A 496 -16.48 -19.87 30.78
C ASP A 496 -17.90 -19.71 30.19
N ALA A 497 -18.55 -18.58 30.39
CA ALA A 497 -19.88 -18.31 29.85
C ALA A 497 -19.85 -18.09 28.33
N THR A 498 -20.82 -18.65 27.61
CA THR A 498 -21.17 -18.26 26.25
C THR A 498 -22.30 -17.21 26.33
N VAL A 499 -22.08 -16.02 25.74
CA VAL A 499 -22.97 -14.86 25.91
C VAL A 499 -23.32 -14.22 24.58
N ASP A 500 -24.64 -14.06 24.35
CA ASP A 500 -25.15 -13.37 23.17
C ASP A 500 -25.04 -11.84 23.33
N ALA A 501 -24.59 -11.15 22.29
CA ALA A 501 -24.62 -9.70 22.26
C ALA A 501 -26.07 -9.16 22.05
N PRO A 502 -26.43 -8.00 22.64
CA PRO A 502 -25.58 -7.13 23.45
C PRO A 502 -25.53 -7.59 24.90
N PHE A 503 -24.34 -7.64 25.51
CA PHE A 503 -24.17 -7.87 26.93
C PHE A 503 -23.25 -6.81 27.56
N LYS A 504 -23.11 -6.84 28.89
CA LYS A 504 -22.21 -5.93 29.59
C LYS A 504 -21.20 -6.72 30.42
N PHE A 505 -19.97 -6.21 30.46
CA PHE A 505 -19.01 -6.54 31.50
C PHE A 505 -19.42 -5.78 32.75
N ILE A 506 -19.59 -6.45 33.90
CA ILE A 506 -20.08 -5.89 35.15
C ILE A 506 -19.19 -6.37 36.28
N TRP A 507 -18.87 -5.46 37.21
CA TRP A 507 -18.10 -5.74 38.43
C TRP A 507 -18.63 -4.92 39.61
N ASN A 508 -18.15 -5.20 40.81
CA ASN A 508 -18.53 -4.43 41.97
C ASN A 508 -17.84 -3.07 42.01
N LYS A 509 -18.47 -2.12 42.68
CA LYS A 509 -17.83 -0.84 43.00
C LYS A 509 -16.70 -1.07 44.02
N VAL A 510 -15.57 -0.40 43.83
CA VAL A 510 -14.45 -0.36 44.76
C VAL A 510 -14.41 1.03 45.41
N ASP A 511 -14.35 1.04 46.70
CA ASP A 511 -14.28 2.30 47.47
C ASP A 511 -12.95 3.02 47.19
N GLY A 512 -13.04 4.31 46.91
CA GLY A 512 -11.87 5.12 46.53
C GLY A 512 -11.50 5.05 45.04
N ALA A 513 -12.08 4.16 44.26
CA ALA A 513 -11.87 4.14 42.80
C ALA A 513 -12.71 5.23 42.11
N ASP A 514 -12.12 5.99 41.23
CA ASP A 514 -12.78 6.98 40.38
C ASP A 514 -13.00 6.51 38.94
N ARG A 515 -12.25 5.48 38.51
CA ARG A 515 -12.37 4.83 37.21
C ARG A 515 -11.92 3.38 37.25
N TYR A 516 -12.23 2.65 36.18
CA TYR A 516 -11.86 1.26 36.00
C TYR A 516 -11.25 1.07 34.59
N LEU A 517 -10.19 0.26 34.52
CA LEU A 517 -9.60 -0.18 33.25
C LEU A 517 -10.03 -1.62 32.97
N VAL A 518 -10.78 -1.81 31.90
CA VAL A 518 -11.22 -3.13 31.43
C VAL A 518 -10.29 -3.58 30.33
N GLU A 519 -9.72 -4.75 30.46
CA GLU A 519 -8.82 -5.35 29.48
C GLU A 519 -9.41 -6.63 28.91
N LEU A 520 -9.27 -6.81 27.59
CA LEU A 520 -9.57 -8.04 26.85
C LEU A 520 -8.29 -8.63 26.30
N ALA A 521 -8.16 -9.95 26.32
CA ALA A 521 -7.03 -10.68 25.75
C ALA A 521 -7.46 -11.96 25.06
N SER A 522 -6.62 -12.46 24.15
CA SER A 522 -6.79 -13.77 23.51
C SER A 522 -6.22 -14.93 24.33
N THR A 523 -5.43 -14.63 25.37
CA THR A 523 -4.79 -15.62 26.25
C THR A 523 -5.04 -15.31 27.73
N PRO A 524 -5.13 -16.31 28.61
CA PRO A 524 -5.39 -16.08 30.03
C PRO A 524 -4.27 -15.36 30.77
N GLY A 525 -3.03 -15.41 30.25
CA GLY A 525 -1.88 -14.70 30.80
C GLY A 525 -1.79 -13.23 30.39
N PHE A 526 -2.67 -12.76 29.50
CA PHE A 526 -2.67 -11.41 28.95
C PHE A 526 -1.37 -11.01 28.24
N GLU A 527 -0.63 -11.95 27.70
CA GLU A 527 0.53 -11.71 26.84
C GLU A 527 0.11 -11.02 25.52
N ASN A 528 -1.12 -11.28 25.09
CA ASN A 528 -1.72 -10.66 23.92
C ASN A 528 -3.04 -9.96 24.30
N VAL A 529 -2.90 -8.71 24.72
CA VAL A 529 -4.05 -7.83 25.03
C VAL A 529 -4.65 -7.31 23.73
N LEU A 530 -5.92 -7.62 23.52
CA LEU A 530 -6.68 -7.22 22.33
C LEU A 530 -7.12 -5.75 22.40
N GLU A 531 -7.65 -5.36 23.56
CA GLU A 531 -8.21 -4.02 23.73
C GLU A 531 -8.27 -3.61 25.21
N ARG A 532 -8.23 -2.31 25.45
CA ARG A 532 -8.36 -1.67 26.77
C ARG A 532 -9.38 -0.54 26.71
N VAL A 533 -10.30 -0.54 27.66
CA VAL A 533 -11.33 0.50 27.75
C VAL A 533 -11.35 1.06 29.18
N SER A 534 -11.21 2.39 29.32
CA SER A 534 -11.33 3.06 30.61
C SER A 534 -12.75 3.61 30.78
N VAL A 535 -13.37 3.30 31.91
CA VAL A 535 -14.73 3.74 32.25
C VAL A 535 -14.81 4.22 33.70
N THR A 536 -15.76 5.10 34.00
CA THR A 536 -16.04 5.60 35.36
C THR A 536 -17.16 4.81 36.03
N ASP A 537 -17.93 4.05 35.27
CA ASP A 537 -19.00 3.19 35.78
C ASP A 537 -18.46 1.77 36.07
N THR A 538 -19.25 0.99 36.80
CA THR A 538 -18.96 -0.42 37.12
C THR A 538 -19.51 -1.39 36.09
N ALA A 539 -19.83 -0.91 34.91
CA ALA A 539 -20.27 -1.68 33.77
C ALA A 539 -19.87 -1.03 32.46
N VAL A 540 -19.56 -1.86 31.47
CA VAL A 540 -19.31 -1.42 30.09
C VAL A 540 -19.98 -2.36 29.11
N SER A 541 -20.62 -1.78 28.07
CA SER A 541 -21.23 -2.59 27.01
C SER A 541 -20.16 -3.25 26.15
N VAL A 542 -20.41 -4.48 25.75
CA VAL A 542 -19.60 -5.21 24.76
C VAL A 542 -19.41 -4.42 23.45
N LEU A 543 -20.36 -3.55 23.12
CA LEU A 543 -20.30 -2.72 21.89
C LEU A 543 -19.25 -1.63 21.90
N PHE A 544 -18.57 -1.38 23.04
CA PHE A 544 -17.39 -0.51 23.11
C PHE A 544 -16.09 -1.21 22.68
N PHE A 545 -16.14 -2.51 22.41
CA PHE A 545 -14.97 -3.31 22.06
C PHE A 545 -15.04 -3.70 20.59
N SER A 546 -13.95 -3.45 19.87
CA SER A 546 -13.84 -3.67 18.42
C SER A 546 -13.05 -4.93 18.03
N LYS A 547 -12.38 -5.57 19.00
CA LYS A 547 -11.46 -6.71 18.77
C LYS A 547 -12.02 -8.05 19.24
N LEU A 548 -13.30 -8.12 19.46
CA LEU A 548 -13.97 -9.37 19.83
C LEU A 548 -14.17 -10.25 18.60
N THR A 549 -13.94 -11.55 18.76
CA THR A 549 -14.15 -12.56 17.72
C THR A 549 -15.35 -13.44 18.07
N HIS A 550 -16.30 -13.54 17.16
CA HIS A 550 -17.50 -14.37 17.34
C HIS A 550 -17.13 -15.84 17.55
N GLY A 551 -17.67 -16.44 18.61
CA GLY A 551 -17.53 -17.86 18.89
C GLY A 551 -16.15 -18.33 19.39
N GLU A 552 -15.20 -17.42 19.60
CA GLU A 552 -13.88 -17.75 20.15
C GLU A 552 -13.80 -17.43 21.64
N VAL A 553 -13.04 -18.24 22.37
CA VAL A 553 -12.80 -18.01 23.80
C VAL A 553 -11.85 -16.83 23.95
N GLN A 554 -12.29 -15.83 24.71
CA GLN A 554 -11.52 -14.65 25.06
C GLN A 554 -11.51 -14.44 26.59
N TYR A 555 -10.62 -13.59 27.07
CA TYR A 555 -10.38 -13.39 28.48
C TYR A 555 -10.53 -11.92 28.83
N TRP A 556 -11.10 -11.64 30.01
CA TRP A 556 -11.23 -10.30 30.50
C TRP A 556 -10.90 -10.16 31.97
N ARG A 557 -10.47 -8.98 32.34
CA ARG A 557 -10.17 -8.57 33.69
C ARG A 557 -10.40 -7.07 33.87
N VAL A 558 -10.50 -6.62 35.12
CA VAL A 558 -10.73 -5.22 35.47
C VAL A 558 -9.77 -4.77 36.54
N GLN A 559 -9.27 -3.56 36.41
CA GLN A 559 -8.50 -2.86 37.43
C GLN A 559 -9.27 -1.62 37.93
N SER A 560 -9.33 -1.41 39.26
CA SER A 560 -9.78 -0.15 39.86
C SER A 560 -8.64 0.86 39.87
N CYS A 561 -8.93 2.12 39.55
CA CYS A 561 -7.95 3.21 39.48
C CYS A 561 -8.48 4.45 40.23
N ALA A 562 -7.56 5.18 40.83
CA ALA A 562 -7.75 6.56 41.36
C ALA A 562 -6.52 7.37 40.99
N ASP A 563 -6.56 8.69 41.11
CA ASP A 563 -5.46 9.58 40.68
C ASP A 563 -4.09 9.27 41.28
N SER A 564 -4.05 8.60 42.43
CA SER A 564 -2.83 8.26 43.15
C SER A 564 -2.79 6.79 43.64
N CYS A 565 -3.80 5.98 43.32
CA CYS A 565 -3.95 4.64 43.86
C CYS A 565 -4.26 3.64 42.76
N TYR A 566 -3.74 2.40 42.89
CA TYR A 566 -4.10 1.30 42.01
C TYR A 566 -4.46 0.07 42.81
N SER A 567 -5.39 -0.72 42.31
CA SER A 567 -5.56 -2.07 42.78
C SER A 567 -4.67 -3.02 41.97
N GLY A 568 -4.48 -4.21 42.47
CA GLY A 568 -4.16 -5.34 41.62
C GLY A 568 -5.32 -5.58 40.62
N VAL A 569 -5.11 -6.39 39.62
CA VAL A 569 -6.18 -6.79 38.70
C VAL A 569 -7.14 -7.77 39.36
N SER A 570 -8.38 -7.77 38.93
CA SER A 570 -9.38 -8.78 39.29
C SER A 570 -8.91 -10.21 38.93
N GLU A 571 -9.66 -11.19 39.30
CA GLU A 571 -9.57 -12.50 38.65
C GLU A 571 -9.70 -12.35 37.13
N VAL A 572 -9.13 -13.31 36.40
CA VAL A 572 -9.32 -13.42 34.94
C VAL A 572 -10.48 -14.34 34.70
N ARG A 573 -11.43 -13.94 33.86
CA ARG A 573 -12.53 -14.79 33.41
C ARG A 573 -12.45 -15.06 31.92
N ALA A 574 -12.71 -16.29 31.51
CA ALA A 574 -12.94 -16.68 30.14
C ALA A 574 -14.41 -16.45 29.76
N PHE A 575 -14.65 -16.09 28.52
CA PHE A 575 -16.01 -16.02 27.95
C PHE A 575 -15.97 -16.24 26.45
N THR A 576 -17.09 -16.66 25.86
CA THR A 576 -17.25 -16.82 24.41
C THR A 576 -18.35 -15.87 23.92
N PRO A 577 -17.98 -14.75 23.26
CA PRO A 577 -18.96 -13.82 22.74
C PRO A 577 -19.64 -14.35 21.48
N MET A 578 -20.96 -14.34 21.45
CA MET A 578 -21.77 -14.66 20.30
C MET A 578 -22.26 -13.34 19.67
N LEU A 579 -21.51 -12.83 18.71
CA LEU A 579 -21.72 -11.52 18.10
C LEU A 579 -22.61 -11.65 16.85
N LEU A 580 -23.32 -10.57 16.48
CA LEU A 580 -23.94 -10.47 15.17
C LEU A 580 -22.87 -10.62 14.09
N THR A 581 -22.95 -11.69 13.31
CA THR A 581 -21.96 -11.97 12.25
C THR A 581 -22.65 -12.65 11.07
N ILE A 582 -22.24 -12.29 9.84
CA ILE A 582 -22.64 -13.01 8.64
C ILE A 582 -21.89 -14.32 8.60
N THR A 583 -22.64 -15.43 8.47
CA THR A 583 -22.10 -16.79 8.45
C THR A 583 -22.01 -17.37 7.03
N SER A 584 -22.79 -16.83 6.08
CA SER A 584 -22.73 -17.15 4.66
C SER A 584 -23.22 -15.96 3.83
N PRO A 585 -22.58 -15.65 2.68
CA PRO A 585 -21.32 -16.25 2.20
C PRO A 585 -20.14 -15.92 3.13
N ALA A 586 -19.07 -16.70 3.06
CA ALA A 586 -17.83 -16.37 3.75
C ALA A 586 -17.18 -15.12 3.12
N ASP A 587 -16.45 -14.35 3.92
CA ASP A 587 -15.74 -13.19 3.39
C ASP A 587 -14.70 -13.62 2.32
N GLY A 588 -14.70 -12.88 1.19
CA GLY A 588 -13.87 -13.20 0.03
C GLY A 588 -14.41 -14.33 -0.86
N SER A 589 -15.64 -14.82 -0.65
CA SER A 589 -16.26 -15.82 -1.55
C SER A 589 -16.31 -15.32 -2.98
N GLN A 590 -15.89 -16.15 -3.93
CA GLN A 590 -15.83 -15.83 -5.34
C GLN A 590 -16.77 -16.70 -6.15
N ASP A 591 -17.21 -16.17 -7.30
CA ASP A 591 -17.99 -16.86 -8.32
C ASP A 591 -19.26 -17.55 -7.79
N LEU A 592 -19.97 -16.86 -6.89
CA LEU A 592 -21.22 -17.39 -6.36
C LEU A 592 -22.32 -17.41 -7.42
N ASP A 593 -23.11 -18.48 -7.43
CA ASP A 593 -24.29 -18.57 -8.26
C ASP A 593 -25.39 -17.62 -7.74
N ILE A 594 -26.16 -17.04 -8.66
CA ILE A 594 -27.35 -16.24 -8.37
C ILE A 594 -28.59 -17.16 -8.36
N PRO A 595 -29.51 -17.08 -7.37
CA PRO A 595 -29.57 -16.11 -6.28
C PRO A 595 -28.61 -16.41 -5.11
N VAL A 596 -28.15 -15.36 -4.41
CA VAL A 596 -27.28 -15.49 -3.25
C VAL A 596 -28.10 -15.40 -1.96
N THR A 597 -28.05 -16.45 -1.13
CA THR A 597 -28.66 -16.46 0.19
C THR A 597 -27.63 -16.02 1.22
N VAL A 598 -27.95 -14.97 1.98
CA VAL A 598 -27.15 -14.46 3.09
C VAL A 598 -27.70 -15.03 4.39
N THR A 599 -26.83 -15.59 5.23
CA THR A 599 -27.18 -16.05 6.57
C THR A 599 -26.30 -15.38 7.62
N TRP A 600 -26.87 -15.15 8.80
CA TRP A 600 -26.17 -14.53 9.92
C TRP A 600 -26.63 -15.06 11.27
N TYR A 601 -25.78 -14.91 12.27
CA TYR A 601 -26.11 -15.22 13.65
C TYR A 601 -26.97 -14.10 14.26
N THR A 602 -28.10 -14.41 14.83
CA THR A 602 -29.11 -13.43 15.30
C THR A 602 -28.91 -12.97 16.73
N CYS A 603 -27.88 -13.44 17.42
CA CYS A 603 -27.67 -13.18 18.86
C CYS A 603 -28.89 -13.56 19.74
N GLY A 604 -29.61 -14.60 19.38
CA GLY A 604 -30.81 -15.01 20.08
C GLY A 604 -32.01 -14.05 19.96
N SER A 605 -31.88 -12.97 19.18
CA SER A 605 -32.92 -11.96 18.96
C SER A 605 -33.97 -12.42 17.94
N SER A 606 -35.22 -12.05 18.17
CA SER A 606 -36.32 -12.17 17.20
C SER A 606 -36.65 -10.85 16.51
N GLU A 607 -35.87 -9.80 16.77
CA GLU A 607 -36.04 -8.50 16.11
C GLU A 607 -35.68 -8.56 14.62
N LEU A 608 -36.28 -7.64 13.85
CA LEU A 608 -35.96 -7.52 12.43
C LEU A 608 -34.53 -6.98 12.22
N ALA A 609 -33.68 -7.83 11.67
CA ALA A 609 -32.38 -7.41 11.19
C ALA A 609 -32.48 -6.84 9.76
N TYR A 610 -31.66 -5.87 9.43
CA TYR A 610 -31.57 -5.21 8.13
C TYR A 610 -30.32 -5.67 7.41
N LEU A 611 -30.49 -6.36 6.30
CA LEU A 611 -29.39 -6.69 5.38
C LEU A 611 -29.19 -5.54 4.38
N TYR A 612 -27.96 -5.09 4.23
CA TYR A 612 -27.54 -4.13 3.21
C TYR A 612 -26.60 -4.79 2.22
N VAL A 613 -26.83 -4.57 0.93
CA VAL A 613 -25.95 -4.96 -0.17
C VAL A 613 -25.47 -3.70 -0.87
N SER A 614 -24.15 -3.56 -1.05
CA SER A 614 -23.54 -2.38 -1.66
C SER A 614 -22.49 -2.77 -2.72
N CYS A 615 -22.23 -1.87 -3.66
CA CYS A 615 -21.13 -1.99 -4.61
C CYS A 615 -19.79 -1.50 -4.04
N ASP A 616 -19.77 -0.91 -2.85
CA ASP A 616 -18.58 -0.43 -2.16
C ASP A 616 -18.58 -0.78 -0.67
N ASP A 617 -17.40 -0.90 -0.06
CA ASP A 617 -17.19 -1.29 1.33
C ASP A 617 -17.60 -0.21 2.35
N MET A 618 -17.73 1.04 1.89
CA MET A 618 -18.22 2.16 2.71
C MET A 618 -19.76 2.28 2.70
N PHE A 619 -20.44 1.46 1.91
CA PHE A 619 -21.90 1.45 1.75
C PHE A 619 -22.48 2.80 1.29
N GLN A 620 -21.76 3.51 0.41
CA GLN A 620 -22.25 4.73 -0.24
C GLN A 620 -23.15 4.40 -1.43
N SER A 621 -22.98 3.22 -2.05
CA SER A 621 -23.70 2.72 -3.22
C SER A 621 -24.53 1.49 -2.88
N VAL A 622 -25.47 1.63 -1.92
CA VAL A 622 -26.36 0.54 -1.51
C VAL A 622 -27.35 0.25 -2.63
N ILE A 623 -27.36 -1.00 -3.11
CA ILE A 623 -28.27 -1.48 -4.17
C ILE A 623 -29.48 -2.25 -3.62
N TYR A 624 -29.40 -2.75 -2.39
CA TYR A 624 -30.49 -3.50 -1.76
C TYR A 624 -30.50 -3.32 -0.25
N GLN A 625 -31.69 -3.21 0.29
CA GLN A 625 -31.98 -3.29 1.71
C GLN A 625 -33.14 -4.22 1.92
N GLY A 626 -32.93 -5.31 2.64
CA GLY A 626 -33.94 -6.27 3.00
C GLY A 626 -34.01 -6.50 4.51
N THR A 627 -35.11 -7.12 5.01
CA THR A 627 -35.30 -7.40 6.43
C THR A 627 -35.65 -8.86 6.69
N SER A 628 -35.14 -9.42 7.76
CA SER A 628 -35.49 -10.77 8.22
C SER A 628 -35.31 -10.90 9.72
N ALA A 629 -36.21 -11.65 10.35
CA ALA A 629 -36.12 -12.06 11.75
C ALA A 629 -35.55 -13.49 11.93
N THR A 630 -35.28 -14.21 10.84
CA THR A 630 -34.89 -15.62 10.87
C THR A 630 -33.37 -15.85 10.74
N GLY A 631 -32.58 -14.78 10.57
CA GLY A 631 -31.14 -14.87 10.32
C GLY A 631 -30.79 -15.35 8.91
N SER A 632 -31.72 -15.26 7.96
CA SER A 632 -31.49 -15.61 6.55
C SER A 632 -32.31 -14.72 5.63
N LEU A 633 -31.74 -14.33 4.50
CA LEU A 633 -32.42 -13.58 3.45
C LEU A 633 -31.75 -13.86 2.09
N GLU A 634 -32.57 -14.07 1.09
CA GLU A 634 -32.10 -14.20 -0.30
C GLU A 634 -32.09 -12.81 -0.96
N ILE A 635 -30.96 -12.49 -1.64
CA ILE A 635 -30.84 -11.26 -2.43
C ILE A 635 -31.60 -11.50 -3.75
N PRO A 636 -32.51 -10.58 -4.16
CA PRO A 636 -33.15 -10.67 -5.45
C PRO A 636 -32.16 -10.82 -6.61
N ASP A 637 -32.41 -11.78 -7.48
CA ASP A 637 -31.50 -12.19 -8.55
C ASP A 637 -31.28 -11.12 -9.64
N ASP A 638 -32.24 -10.21 -9.81
CA ASP A 638 -32.20 -9.08 -10.74
C ASP A 638 -31.29 -7.92 -10.30
N LEU A 639 -30.89 -7.91 -9.03
CA LEU A 639 -30.02 -6.86 -8.45
C LEU A 639 -28.53 -7.17 -8.52
N LEU A 640 -28.17 -8.43 -8.74
CA LEU A 640 -26.79 -8.86 -8.81
C LEU A 640 -26.37 -9.06 -10.27
N GLU A 641 -25.41 -8.28 -10.72
CA GLU A 641 -24.84 -8.43 -12.06
C GLU A 641 -23.69 -9.44 -12.05
N PRO A 642 -23.70 -10.43 -12.95
CA PRO A 642 -22.64 -11.41 -13.06
C PRO A 642 -21.25 -10.77 -13.18
N GLY A 643 -20.25 -11.34 -12.51
CA GLY A 643 -18.88 -10.89 -12.52
C GLY A 643 -18.56 -9.70 -11.63
N ASN A 644 -19.55 -9.09 -11.00
CA ASN A 644 -19.35 -7.98 -10.10
C ASN A 644 -19.07 -8.41 -8.65
N THR A 645 -18.41 -7.53 -7.93
CA THR A 645 -18.10 -7.69 -6.50
C THR A 645 -19.05 -6.84 -5.67
N TYR A 646 -19.53 -7.40 -4.56
CA TYR A 646 -20.48 -6.77 -3.66
C TYR A 646 -20.02 -6.90 -2.22
N PHE A 647 -20.59 -6.04 -1.35
CA PHE A 647 -20.34 -6.00 0.07
C PHE A 647 -21.65 -6.13 0.84
N LEU A 648 -21.59 -6.91 1.92
CA LEU A 648 -22.72 -7.20 2.79
C LEU A 648 -22.45 -6.67 4.20
N LYS A 649 -23.46 -6.12 4.83
CA LYS A 649 -23.54 -5.95 6.29
C LYS A 649 -24.95 -6.15 6.78
N VAL A 650 -25.07 -6.58 8.02
CA VAL A 650 -26.34 -6.71 8.72
C VAL A 650 -26.36 -5.75 9.89
N ILE A 651 -27.48 -5.07 10.09
CA ILE A 651 -27.73 -4.22 11.26
C ILE A 651 -28.92 -4.80 12.02
N LEU A 652 -28.72 -5.08 13.30
CA LEU A 652 -29.75 -5.57 14.20
C LEU A 652 -30.02 -4.50 15.29
N PRO A 653 -31.21 -3.86 15.33
CA PRO A 653 -31.61 -3.04 16.46
C PRO A 653 -31.78 -3.91 17.70
N ALA A 654 -31.11 -3.59 18.80
CA ALA A 654 -31.27 -4.29 20.06
C ALA A 654 -31.13 -3.30 21.21
N ASP A 655 -32.08 -3.26 22.12
CA ASP A 655 -32.10 -2.44 23.34
C ASP A 655 -31.73 -0.95 23.14
N GLY A 656 -32.18 -0.37 22.01
CA GLY A 656 -31.92 1.04 21.68
C GLY A 656 -30.53 1.32 21.08
N VAL A 657 -29.74 0.27 20.80
CA VAL A 657 -28.43 0.36 20.13
C VAL A 657 -28.49 -0.51 18.87
N ALA A 658 -27.91 -0.01 17.79
CA ALA A 658 -27.78 -0.79 16.54
C ALA A 658 -26.48 -1.58 16.57
N MET A 659 -26.57 -2.91 16.55
CA MET A 659 -25.43 -3.79 16.32
C MET A 659 -25.18 -3.91 14.82
N THR A 660 -23.92 -3.87 14.41
CA THR A 660 -23.51 -4.06 13.02
C THR A 660 -22.64 -5.30 12.93
N SER A 661 -22.89 -6.15 11.92
CA SER A 661 -22.08 -7.34 11.65
C SER A 661 -20.69 -6.99 11.08
N ASN A 662 -19.85 -8.02 10.91
CA ASN A 662 -18.71 -7.94 9.98
C ASN A 662 -19.20 -7.54 8.58
N ILE A 663 -18.31 -6.91 7.80
CA ILE A 663 -18.51 -6.69 6.37
C ILE A 663 -18.00 -7.93 5.65
N VAL A 664 -18.82 -8.46 4.74
CA VAL A 664 -18.47 -9.60 3.89
C VAL A 664 -18.40 -9.13 2.45
N ARG A 665 -17.27 -9.39 1.80
CA ARG A 665 -17.07 -9.19 0.38
C ARG A 665 -17.34 -10.51 -0.36
N PHE A 666 -18.06 -10.45 -1.46
CA PHE A 666 -18.24 -11.60 -2.35
C PHE A 666 -18.32 -11.17 -3.82
N SER A 667 -18.07 -12.09 -4.73
CA SER A 667 -18.32 -11.88 -6.16
C SER A 667 -19.27 -12.93 -6.70
N VAL A 668 -20.04 -12.55 -7.71
CA VAL A 668 -20.94 -13.47 -8.42
C VAL A 668 -20.27 -14.01 -9.67
N ALA A 669 -20.66 -15.22 -10.08
CA ALA A 669 -20.05 -15.91 -11.21
C ALA A 669 -20.14 -15.09 -12.50
N HIS A 670 -19.09 -15.13 -13.31
CA HIS A 670 -19.08 -14.51 -14.61
C HIS A 670 -20.03 -15.22 -15.56
N ALA A 671 -20.90 -14.48 -16.24
CA ALA A 671 -21.83 -15.03 -17.23
C ALA A 671 -21.72 -14.28 -18.57
N ALA A 672 -22.08 -14.92 -19.64
CA ALA A 672 -22.11 -14.31 -20.96
C ALA A 672 -23.04 -13.07 -21.00
N ALA A 673 -22.62 -12.03 -21.71
CA ALA A 673 -23.44 -10.82 -21.88
C ALA A 673 -24.77 -11.16 -22.55
N ARG A 674 -25.84 -10.56 -22.03
CA ARG A 674 -27.19 -10.72 -22.60
C ARG A 674 -27.36 -9.82 -23.82
N PHE A 675 -28.22 -10.26 -24.75
CA PHE A 675 -28.54 -9.43 -25.90
C PHE A 675 -29.43 -8.25 -25.50
N ALA A 676 -29.09 -7.08 -26.02
CA ALA A 676 -29.93 -5.87 -25.93
C ALA A 676 -30.81 -5.77 -27.16
N VAL A 677 -30.23 -6.07 -28.38
CA VAL A 677 -30.94 -6.09 -29.66
C VAL A 677 -30.40 -7.25 -30.48
N PRO A 678 -31.22 -8.07 -31.06
CA PRO A 678 -32.64 -8.25 -30.74
C PRO A 678 -32.86 -8.96 -29.42
N VAL A 679 -34.00 -8.77 -28.78
CA VAL A 679 -34.45 -9.62 -27.68
C VAL A 679 -34.90 -10.99 -28.18
N ASP A 680 -34.99 -11.98 -27.30
CA ASP A 680 -35.44 -13.32 -27.67
C ASP A 680 -36.88 -13.27 -28.22
N GLY A 681 -37.06 -13.88 -29.38
CA GLY A 681 -38.30 -13.85 -30.13
C GLY A 681 -38.57 -12.53 -30.89
N GLY A 682 -37.66 -11.56 -30.81
CA GLY A 682 -37.79 -10.24 -31.44
C GLY A 682 -37.49 -10.22 -32.94
N THR A 683 -37.50 -9.03 -33.51
CA THR A 683 -37.19 -8.80 -34.93
C THR A 683 -35.90 -7.98 -35.07
N LEU A 684 -35.06 -8.34 -36.01
CA LEU A 684 -33.90 -7.55 -36.42
C LEU A 684 -34.14 -7.02 -37.83
N TYR A 685 -34.14 -5.72 -38.02
CA TYR A 685 -34.36 -5.10 -39.31
C TYR A 685 -33.05 -4.84 -40.06
N LYS A 686 -33.13 -4.74 -41.36
CA LYS A 686 -32.00 -4.43 -42.24
C LYS A 686 -31.36 -3.11 -41.85
N GLY A 687 -30.07 -3.17 -41.50
CA GLY A 687 -29.29 -2.01 -41.06
C GLY A 687 -29.14 -1.91 -39.54
N GLU A 688 -29.94 -2.62 -38.77
CA GLU A 688 -29.75 -2.75 -37.33
C GLU A 688 -28.55 -3.65 -36.98
N HIS A 689 -28.00 -3.41 -35.85
CA HIS A 689 -26.88 -4.20 -35.30
C HIS A 689 -27.39 -5.13 -34.20
N ILE A 690 -26.79 -6.32 -34.09
CA ILE A 690 -26.93 -7.12 -32.88
C ILE A 690 -26.08 -6.45 -31.80
N THR A 691 -26.72 -6.08 -30.67
CA THR A 691 -26.02 -5.45 -29.55
C THR A 691 -26.11 -6.28 -28.27
N LEU A 692 -25.08 -6.21 -27.46
CA LEU A 692 -25.05 -6.81 -26.14
C LEU A 692 -25.18 -5.74 -25.06
N LYS A 693 -25.69 -6.09 -23.90
CA LYS A 693 -25.59 -5.26 -22.69
C LYS A 693 -24.14 -5.29 -22.23
N PRO A 694 -23.46 -4.13 -22.14
CA PRO A 694 -22.04 -4.10 -21.76
C PRO A 694 -21.83 -4.58 -20.33
N GLN A 695 -20.69 -5.24 -20.08
CA GLN A 695 -20.25 -5.70 -18.77
C GLN A 695 -18.93 -5.03 -18.43
N THR A 696 -18.83 -4.41 -17.26
CA THR A 696 -17.68 -3.57 -16.86
C THR A 696 -16.36 -4.34 -16.74
N TRP A 697 -16.42 -5.63 -16.49
CA TRP A 697 -15.30 -6.55 -16.35
C TRP A 697 -14.89 -7.25 -17.66
N ALA A 698 -15.68 -7.09 -18.76
CA ALA A 698 -15.41 -7.78 -20.02
C ALA A 698 -14.21 -7.16 -20.76
N THR A 699 -13.36 -8.03 -21.31
CA THR A 699 -12.26 -7.63 -22.20
C THR A 699 -12.63 -7.77 -23.66
N SER A 700 -13.53 -8.71 -23.98
CA SER A 700 -14.07 -8.88 -25.33
C SER A 700 -15.33 -9.75 -25.33
N TYR A 701 -16.10 -9.65 -26.40
CA TYR A 701 -17.29 -10.47 -26.63
C TYR A 701 -17.14 -11.32 -27.91
N VAL A 702 -17.73 -12.50 -27.90
CA VAL A 702 -17.92 -13.32 -29.10
C VAL A 702 -19.40 -13.51 -29.28
N ILE A 703 -19.92 -13.16 -30.49
CA ILE A 703 -21.29 -13.38 -30.86
C ILE A 703 -21.31 -14.38 -32.04
N GLU A 704 -22.13 -15.39 -31.96
CA GLU A 704 -22.40 -16.33 -33.04
C GLU A 704 -23.85 -16.25 -33.50
N VAL A 705 -24.05 -16.20 -34.81
CA VAL A 705 -25.40 -16.21 -35.42
C VAL A 705 -25.53 -17.44 -36.30
N SER A 706 -26.66 -18.14 -36.22
CA SER A 706 -26.95 -19.35 -36.95
C SER A 706 -28.41 -19.38 -37.44
N ASN A 707 -28.67 -20.12 -38.51
CA ASN A 707 -30.02 -20.47 -38.93
C ASN A 707 -30.56 -21.78 -38.28
N SER A 708 -29.87 -22.24 -37.22
CA SER A 708 -30.25 -23.46 -36.48
C SER A 708 -29.89 -23.26 -35.02
N ALA A 709 -30.78 -23.57 -34.10
CA ALA A 709 -30.55 -23.53 -32.68
C ALA A 709 -29.51 -24.55 -32.17
N THR A 710 -29.20 -25.57 -32.93
CA THR A 710 -28.32 -26.69 -32.52
C THR A 710 -27.00 -26.77 -33.28
N THR A 711 -26.85 -26.01 -34.39
CA THR A 711 -25.68 -26.10 -35.26
C THR A 711 -24.99 -24.75 -35.30
N TRP A 712 -23.78 -24.68 -34.74
CA TRP A 712 -22.98 -23.46 -34.58
C TRP A 712 -21.66 -23.56 -35.35
N GLY A 713 -20.91 -22.46 -35.37
CA GLY A 713 -19.59 -22.44 -36.01
C GLY A 713 -19.59 -22.00 -37.47
N ARG A 714 -20.72 -21.48 -37.99
CA ARG A 714 -20.80 -20.82 -39.29
C ARG A 714 -21.02 -19.32 -39.12
N THR A 715 -19.95 -18.62 -39.23
CA THR A 715 -19.89 -17.14 -39.05
C THR A 715 -20.33 -16.33 -40.24
N ARG A 716 -20.83 -16.96 -41.29
CA ARG A 716 -21.25 -16.32 -42.56
C ARG A 716 -22.35 -15.26 -42.42
N PHE A 717 -23.11 -15.31 -41.37
CA PHE A 717 -24.21 -14.38 -41.13
C PHE A 717 -23.81 -13.05 -40.48
N ILE A 718 -22.53 -12.89 -40.12
CA ILE A 718 -21.98 -11.69 -39.51
C ILE A 718 -21.00 -11.06 -40.51
N GLU A 719 -21.01 -9.71 -40.61
CA GLU A 719 -19.99 -9.00 -41.37
C GLU A 719 -18.67 -9.14 -40.58
N THR A 720 -17.63 -9.70 -41.24
CA THR A 720 -16.32 -9.86 -40.63
C THR A 720 -15.70 -8.48 -40.37
N LEU A 721 -15.31 -8.23 -39.14
CA LEU A 721 -14.31 -7.20 -38.84
C LEU A 721 -13.03 -7.50 -39.63
N LYS A 722 -12.18 -6.49 -39.92
CA LYS A 722 -10.88 -6.69 -40.53
C LYS A 722 -10.18 -7.87 -39.87
N ASP A 723 -9.67 -8.83 -40.66
CA ASP A 723 -8.91 -10.02 -40.23
C ASP A 723 -9.70 -11.26 -39.79
N GLY A 724 -10.99 -11.37 -40.11
CA GLY A 724 -11.76 -12.59 -39.84
C GLY A 724 -12.09 -12.81 -38.36
N GLN A 725 -12.00 -11.81 -37.54
CA GLN A 725 -12.32 -11.89 -36.11
C GLN A 725 -13.81 -11.64 -35.86
N TYR A 726 -14.39 -12.48 -34.99
CA TYR A 726 -15.79 -12.45 -34.57
C TYR A 726 -15.94 -11.96 -33.10
N ALA A 727 -14.86 -11.42 -32.57
CA ALA A 727 -14.82 -10.84 -31.20
C ALA A 727 -14.79 -9.32 -31.28
N THR A 728 -15.60 -8.67 -30.47
CA THR A 728 -15.51 -7.22 -30.27
C THR A 728 -14.65 -6.93 -29.02
N THR A 729 -13.80 -5.92 -29.09
CA THR A 729 -13.12 -5.38 -27.89
C THR A 729 -13.90 -4.18 -27.38
N LEU A 730 -13.99 -4.00 -26.07
CA LEU A 730 -14.61 -2.80 -25.49
C LEU A 730 -14.06 -1.50 -26.15
N PRO A 731 -14.91 -0.50 -26.43
CA PRO A 731 -16.33 -0.38 -26.06
C PRO A 731 -17.34 -0.85 -27.13
N ALA A 732 -16.97 -1.70 -28.08
CA ALA A 732 -17.82 -2.09 -29.20
C ALA A 732 -18.69 -3.33 -28.83
N GLU A 733 -19.92 -3.07 -28.45
CA GLU A 733 -20.93 -4.09 -28.10
C GLU A 733 -21.78 -4.49 -29.29
N GLU A 734 -21.48 -4.00 -30.51
CA GLU A 734 -22.31 -4.13 -31.69
C GLU A 734 -21.65 -4.96 -32.76
N ILE A 735 -22.40 -5.89 -33.37
CA ILE A 735 -21.99 -6.64 -34.54
C ILE A 735 -23.01 -6.43 -35.67
N LYS A 736 -22.49 -6.10 -36.85
CA LYS A 736 -23.28 -5.97 -38.04
C LYS A 736 -23.54 -7.32 -38.70
N VAL A 737 -24.82 -7.58 -38.98
CA VAL A 737 -25.19 -8.82 -39.71
C VAL A 737 -24.96 -8.66 -41.21
N ASN A 738 -24.57 -9.73 -41.87
CA ASN A 738 -24.42 -9.78 -43.33
C ASN A 738 -25.80 -9.92 -44.00
N SER A 739 -26.48 -8.81 -44.21
CA SER A 739 -27.82 -8.74 -44.75
C SER A 739 -27.98 -9.40 -46.15
N LYS A 740 -26.88 -9.63 -46.89
CA LYS A 740 -26.90 -10.32 -48.16
C LYS A 740 -27.10 -11.83 -48.02
N LEU A 741 -26.91 -12.39 -46.86
CA LEU A 741 -27.02 -13.82 -46.56
C LEU A 741 -28.19 -14.16 -45.65
N LEU A 742 -28.90 -13.17 -45.15
CA LEU A 742 -30.11 -13.32 -44.37
C LEU A 742 -31.33 -13.29 -45.34
N VAL A 743 -32.35 -14.09 -44.98
CA VAL A 743 -33.57 -14.20 -45.77
C VAL A 743 -34.71 -13.51 -45.02
N ASP A 744 -35.43 -12.61 -45.73
CA ASP A 744 -36.58 -11.91 -45.13
C ASP A 744 -37.62 -12.90 -44.59
N GLY A 745 -38.10 -12.67 -43.37
CA GLY A 745 -39.05 -13.51 -42.68
C GLY A 745 -38.47 -14.79 -42.06
N ALA A 746 -37.19 -15.09 -42.27
CA ALA A 746 -36.57 -16.28 -41.70
C ALA A 746 -36.14 -16.05 -40.23
N THR A 747 -36.24 -17.14 -39.44
CA THR A 747 -35.79 -17.16 -38.03
C THR A 747 -34.29 -17.49 -37.95
N TYR A 748 -33.59 -16.73 -37.17
CA TYR A 748 -32.17 -16.93 -36.82
C TYR A 748 -32.01 -17.08 -35.31
N TYR A 749 -30.86 -17.59 -34.92
CA TYR A 749 -30.48 -17.81 -33.51
C TYR A 749 -29.17 -17.12 -33.26
N ALA A 750 -29.01 -16.55 -32.07
CA ALA A 750 -27.76 -15.96 -31.62
C ALA A 750 -27.39 -16.45 -30.23
N ARG A 751 -26.09 -16.52 -29.97
CA ARG A 751 -25.54 -16.76 -28.66
C ARG A 751 -24.25 -15.96 -28.49
N SER A 752 -23.92 -15.63 -27.23
CA SER A 752 -22.73 -14.87 -26.90
C SER A 752 -21.89 -15.59 -25.87
N LYS A 753 -20.63 -15.23 -25.78
CA LYS A 753 -19.74 -15.49 -24.66
C LYS A 753 -18.85 -14.28 -24.43
N THR A 754 -18.41 -14.09 -23.20
CA THR A 754 -17.64 -12.93 -22.75
C THR A 754 -16.26 -13.40 -22.30
N SER A 755 -15.20 -12.70 -22.72
CA SER A 755 -13.85 -12.91 -22.19
C SER A 755 -13.56 -11.91 -21.08
N TYR A 756 -12.80 -12.33 -20.09
CA TYR A 756 -12.40 -11.51 -18.93
C TYR A 756 -11.02 -11.91 -18.43
N LEU A 757 -10.43 -11.07 -17.59
CA LEU A 757 -9.22 -11.38 -16.85
C LEU A 757 -9.57 -11.76 -15.42
N ASP A 758 -8.95 -12.81 -14.90
CA ASP A 758 -8.99 -13.10 -13.47
C ASP A 758 -8.10 -12.13 -12.67
N PHE A 759 -8.07 -12.29 -11.36
CA PHE A 759 -7.26 -11.45 -10.48
C PHE A 759 -5.73 -11.60 -10.71
N ASP A 760 -5.32 -12.71 -11.36
CA ASP A 760 -3.92 -12.98 -11.72
C ASP A 760 -3.59 -12.46 -13.15
N GLY A 761 -4.55 -11.80 -13.82
CA GLY A 761 -4.40 -11.27 -15.16
C GLY A 761 -4.48 -12.33 -16.28
N ASN A 762 -4.88 -13.57 -15.96
CA ASN A 762 -5.07 -14.62 -16.97
C ASN A 762 -6.39 -14.43 -17.69
N SER A 763 -6.38 -14.66 -19.01
CA SER A 763 -7.58 -14.54 -19.83
C SER A 763 -8.47 -15.79 -19.73
N HIS A 764 -9.72 -15.57 -19.37
CA HIS A 764 -10.77 -16.57 -19.31
C HIS A 764 -11.92 -16.22 -20.25
N THR A 765 -12.78 -17.20 -20.53
CA THR A 765 -13.97 -16.99 -21.34
C THR A 765 -15.14 -17.73 -20.71
N THR A 766 -16.28 -17.09 -20.55
CA THR A 766 -17.50 -17.71 -20.04
C THR A 766 -17.98 -18.85 -20.93
N ALA A 767 -18.82 -19.69 -20.41
CA ALA A 767 -19.66 -20.55 -21.29
C ALA A 767 -20.53 -19.66 -22.19
N TYR A 768 -21.07 -20.26 -23.25
CA TYR A 768 -22.08 -19.56 -24.04
C TYR A 768 -23.33 -19.33 -23.21
N GLY A 769 -23.85 -18.09 -23.27
CA GLY A 769 -25.14 -17.72 -22.69
C GLY A 769 -26.33 -18.35 -23.38
N PRO A 770 -27.55 -18.04 -22.89
CA PRO A 770 -28.78 -18.49 -23.51
C PRO A 770 -28.85 -18.18 -25.00
N ILE A 771 -29.36 -19.14 -25.77
CA ILE A 771 -29.62 -18.94 -27.19
C ILE A 771 -30.88 -18.11 -27.32
N ILE A 772 -30.80 -16.99 -28.02
CA ILE A 772 -31.97 -16.22 -28.43
C ILE A 772 -32.38 -16.57 -29.85
N SER A 773 -33.65 -16.40 -30.17
CA SER A 773 -34.21 -16.47 -31.53
C SER A 773 -34.64 -15.08 -32.01
N PHE A 774 -34.54 -14.79 -33.28
CA PHE A 774 -35.06 -13.56 -33.87
C PHE A 774 -35.45 -13.75 -35.32
N VAL A 775 -36.38 -12.93 -35.79
CA VAL A 775 -36.79 -12.91 -37.19
C VAL A 775 -36.06 -11.76 -37.90
N TYR A 776 -35.47 -12.02 -39.06
CA TYR A 776 -34.84 -10.97 -39.86
C TYR A 776 -35.83 -10.38 -40.85
N ARG A 777 -35.85 -9.06 -41.00
CA ARG A 777 -36.70 -8.31 -41.96
C ARG A 777 -35.87 -7.39 -42.83
N ASP A 778 -36.10 -7.45 -44.15
CA ASP A 778 -35.39 -6.66 -45.17
C ASP A 778 -35.98 -5.24 -45.35
N SER A 779 -37.15 -4.96 -44.79
CA SER A 779 -37.71 -3.60 -44.66
C SER A 779 -37.31 -2.95 -43.33
N ALA A 780 -37.07 -1.64 -43.37
CA ALA A 780 -36.95 -0.90 -42.09
C ALA A 780 -38.29 -0.99 -41.33
N ALA A 781 -38.22 -0.95 -39.98
CA ALA A 781 -39.44 -0.82 -39.21
C ALA A 781 -40.24 0.37 -39.67
N LEU A 782 -41.46 0.13 -40.07
CA LEU A 782 -42.40 1.23 -40.36
C LEU A 782 -42.79 1.80 -39.01
N SER A 783 -42.60 3.12 -38.81
CA SER A 783 -43.09 3.79 -37.61
C SER A 783 -44.58 3.52 -37.47
N GLY A 784 -45.01 2.87 -36.36
CA GLY A 784 -46.40 2.46 -36.13
C GLY A 784 -46.74 0.99 -36.47
N ASP A 785 -45.85 0.22 -37.09
CA ASP A 785 -45.97 -1.25 -37.26
C ASP A 785 -45.53 -1.94 -35.96
N VAL A 786 -46.46 -1.97 -35.01
CA VAL A 786 -46.20 -2.47 -33.65
C VAL A 786 -46.27 -4.00 -33.57
N ASN A 787 -47.02 -4.63 -34.45
CA ASN A 787 -47.14 -6.07 -34.50
C ASN A 787 -46.11 -6.75 -35.44
N GLY A 788 -45.36 -5.94 -36.22
CA GLY A 788 -44.25 -6.39 -37.06
C GLY A 788 -44.68 -7.13 -38.32
N ASP A 789 -45.93 -6.93 -38.82
CA ASP A 789 -46.43 -7.58 -40.01
C ASP A 789 -46.09 -6.87 -41.31
N GLY A 790 -45.49 -5.66 -41.23
CA GLY A 790 -45.05 -4.85 -42.37
C GLY A 790 -46.10 -3.87 -42.88
N GLU A 791 -47.25 -3.73 -42.20
CA GLU A 791 -48.31 -2.78 -42.54
C GLU A 791 -48.69 -2.01 -41.23
N VAL A 792 -48.92 -0.69 -41.36
CA VAL A 792 -49.47 0.12 -40.26
C VAL A 792 -50.95 0.19 -40.39
N ASN A 793 -51.69 -0.57 -39.57
CA ASN A 793 -53.14 -0.70 -39.65
C ASN A 793 -53.78 -0.89 -38.25
N ILE A 794 -55.07 -1.22 -38.21
CA ILE A 794 -55.83 -1.35 -36.95
C ILE A 794 -55.29 -2.50 -36.06
N ALA A 795 -54.56 -3.48 -36.63
CA ALA A 795 -53.93 -4.53 -35.84
C ALA A 795 -52.83 -4.01 -34.93
N ASP A 796 -52.14 -2.95 -35.33
CA ASP A 796 -51.10 -2.28 -34.51
C ASP A 796 -51.72 -1.50 -33.37
N VAL A 797 -52.83 -0.83 -33.62
CA VAL A 797 -53.60 -0.17 -32.57
C VAL A 797 -53.99 -1.17 -31.48
N ASN A 798 -54.45 -2.37 -31.86
CA ASN A 798 -54.77 -3.45 -30.93
C ASN A 798 -53.54 -4.00 -30.22
N ALA A 799 -52.38 -4.05 -30.89
CA ALA A 799 -51.13 -4.47 -30.30
C ALA A 799 -50.67 -3.52 -29.20
N VAL A 800 -50.70 -2.20 -29.40
CA VAL A 800 -50.43 -1.22 -28.36
C VAL A 800 -51.38 -1.32 -27.19
N ILE A 801 -52.71 -1.43 -27.47
CA ILE A 801 -53.72 -1.59 -26.43
C ILE A 801 -53.45 -2.85 -25.59
N ASN A 802 -53.10 -3.98 -26.21
CA ASN A 802 -52.76 -5.21 -25.48
C ASN A 802 -51.51 -5.04 -24.62
N MET A 803 -50.48 -4.30 -25.08
CA MET A 803 -49.31 -3.99 -24.27
C MET A 803 -49.69 -3.15 -23.06
N ILE A 804 -50.49 -2.11 -23.22
CA ILE A 804 -51.03 -1.29 -22.13
C ILE A 804 -51.76 -2.15 -21.11
N LEU A 805 -52.64 -3.01 -21.58
CA LEU A 805 -53.49 -3.85 -20.72
C LEU A 805 -52.72 -4.95 -19.98
N SER A 806 -51.62 -5.43 -20.59
CA SER A 806 -50.77 -6.46 -20.00
C SER A 806 -49.62 -5.89 -19.15
N GLY A 807 -49.40 -4.57 -19.19
CA GLY A 807 -48.26 -3.93 -18.52
C GLY A 807 -46.90 -4.27 -19.19
N ALA A 808 -46.92 -4.79 -20.43
CA ALA A 808 -45.69 -5.13 -21.17
C ALA A 808 -45.11 -3.85 -21.78
N ALA A 809 -43.93 -3.43 -21.26
CA ALA A 809 -43.15 -2.37 -21.87
C ALA A 809 -42.40 -2.91 -23.10
N SER A 810 -42.62 -2.32 -24.28
CA SER A 810 -41.90 -2.66 -25.50
C SER A 810 -41.56 -1.36 -26.24
N THR A 811 -40.31 -1.22 -26.73
CA THR A 811 -39.92 -0.08 -27.59
C THR A 811 -40.71 -0.01 -28.89
N ALA A 812 -41.28 -1.14 -29.35
CA ALA A 812 -42.19 -1.12 -30.51
C ALA A 812 -43.55 -0.51 -30.17
N GLY A 813 -43.96 -0.55 -28.90
CA GLY A 813 -45.22 0.04 -28.43
C GLY A 813 -45.12 1.53 -28.09
N ASP A 814 -43.94 2.06 -27.83
CA ASP A 814 -43.62 3.47 -27.61
C ASP A 814 -43.43 4.13 -29.00
N VAL A 815 -44.54 4.40 -29.65
CA VAL A 815 -44.57 4.86 -31.04
C VAL A 815 -44.30 6.38 -31.13
N ASN A 816 -44.58 7.10 -30.07
CA ASN A 816 -44.30 8.52 -29.96
C ASN A 816 -42.92 8.87 -29.44
N GLY A 817 -42.16 7.86 -28.89
CA GLY A 817 -40.75 8.00 -28.39
C GLY A 817 -40.65 8.74 -27.07
N ASP A 818 -41.70 8.76 -26.24
CA ASP A 818 -41.70 9.46 -24.92
C ASP A 818 -41.20 8.58 -23.78
N GLY A 819 -40.91 7.31 -24.03
CA GLY A 819 -40.39 6.33 -23.07
C GLY A 819 -41.44 5.54 -22.29
N GLU A 820 -42.72 5.78 -22.55
CA GLU A 820 -43.87 5.09 -21.93
C GLU A 820 -44.77 4.51 -22.99
N VAL A 821 -45.32 3.30 -22.79
CA VAL A 821 -46.37 2.70 -23.63
C VAL A 821 -47.69 2.98 -23.02
N ASN A 822 -48.43 3.95 -23.60
CA ASN A 822 -49.69 4.44 -23.07
C ASN A 822 -50.69 4.85 -24.19
N ILE A 823 -51.79 5.49 -23.83
CA ILE A 823 -52.84 5.88 -24.79
C ILE A 823 -52.34 6.91 -25.84
N ALA A 824 -51.27 7.65 -25.56
CA ALA A 824 -50.69 8.56 -26.53
C ALA A 824 -50.13 7.79 -27.74
N ASP A 825 -49.52 6.60 -27.52
CA ASP A 825 -48.99 5.76 -28.59
C ASP A 825 -50.14 5.18 -29.44
N VAL A 826 -51.25 4.81 -28.83
CA VAL A 826 -52.45 4.40 -29.57
C VAL A 826 -52.90 5.49 -30.52
N ASN A 827 -52.95 6.75 -30.05
CA ASN A 827 -53.32 7.87 -30.87
C ASN A 827 -52.31 8.11 -31.99
N THR A 828 -51.01 7.98 -31.67
CA THR A 828 -49.93 8.12 -32.67
C THR A 828 -50.05 7.09 -33.78
N VAL A 829 -50.36 5.81 -33.48
CA VAL A 829 -50.59 4.79 -34.50
C VAL A 829 -51.85 5.12 -35.33
N ILE A 830 -52.94 5.61 -34.67
CA ILE A 830 -54.15 6.03 -35.38
C ILE A 830 -53.86 7.18 -36.35
N ASP A 831 -53.07 8.20 -35.90
CA ASP A 831 -52.66 9.33 -36.73
C ASP A 831 -51.82 8.87 -37.94
N LEU A 832 -50.92 7.92 -37.74
CA LEU A 832 -50.16 7.31 -38.84
C LEU A 832 -51.02 6.56 -39.86
N ILE A 833 -52.04 5.87 -39.38
CA ILE A 833 -53.04 5.17 -40.26
C ILE A 833 -53.89 6.18 -41.05
N LEU A 834 -54.27 7.30 -40.43
CA LEU A 834 -55.11 8.31 -41.08
C LEU A 834 -54.33 9.27 -41.97
N GLY A 835 -52.93 9.22 -41.90
CA GLY A 835 -52.07 10.06 -42.72
C GLY A 835 -52.10 11.53 -42.29
N SER A 836 -52.47 11.85 -41.10
CA SER A 836 -52.55 13.19 -40.48
C SER A 836 -51.30 13.63 -39.78
#